data_ada696fc70237b38a25856a21e87e4b0
#
_entry.id   ada696fc70237b38a25856a21e87e4b0
#
_cell.length_a   1.000
_cell.length_b   1.000
_cell.length_c   1.000
_cell.angle_alpha   90.00
_cell.angle_beta   90.00
_cell.angle_gamma   90.00
#
_symmetry.space_group_name_H-M   'P 1'
#
loop_
_entity.id
_entity.type
_entity.pdbx_description
1 polymer ?
#
loop_
_entity_poly.entity_id
_entity_poly.type
_entity_poly.pdbx_seq_one_letter_code
_entity_poly.pdbx_strand_id
1 'polypeptide(L)'
;SFQCVYGTNQQALEYILIDKKLKGPCWLNIKNCVSAKTRRSWCKLEYEVDYYLGHDRQQTNIEISPVIALPPPLVAVTLSLVTLPNSKTHETEVICVAGLVHQQFPLDGAAPKRPYQNYFFALTKPSDCILPSGLSKAAEAYKMKMETVPNERALLMYLISKFQLLDPDVIIGHDMRMFGLELFLSRCQKLKVGLTASKIGRLHRTFDAKTKISTIKSPTCGRLLCDISISARELLTKCKSYDLEELCKTVLNHEQQQLYRNYSIDQTRDAFCSSNTIVDLVQGTLNNTSIILNIFCQLMVLPLAYQLTCIAGNLLSRTLMGGRSERNDHLLLHAFTERDYLVPERTIVGNHRTTIKQAPAEMPHESDEEGDDENKKPIKTASTSYTGGLVLAPKKGFYDRFILLLDFNSLYPSIIQEFNVCFTTYMKKPMKTRATSDADQKDSNEINDIVALDETTKGILPLEIYKLVERRREVKKLIKEKKNLSDEQLVQYDIRQKAYKLTANSLYGCLGFKYSRFYCKDLAAFITFKGREILMQAKTIVERMNYDVIYGDTDSIMINTNSIDYDQVIAIGAKIRNEINRQYKNVEIGIDGVFKAMLLLKKKKYAALIVEKSPTQEFTYKTELKGLDIVRRDWCQLARSIGEYVVSIILSGQSRDEVLDTIHNRLRDLGDEMRNGKINLEEYEINRQLSKDPSDYSDAKSLPHVLIALRFNSSSTGRKMKRGDTIAYIVCEDGTQNSAMQRGYLREEINGSSTLIVDINYYLHQQILPVVSRLLEPFDGTDQALLAQCLGLDSSKYKSRQGRSYGIKDENNQENLDDDDQIENEGFFAEGSEALKQXDPFVFPCPKCETLNFWSTPIVFNEDKTCFSPFLRCTNAICSSQPLDHLPLLRNRLTLMMNKAIRRYYQNWLRCEDDTCCAFRTRQLPLTVLQKKHTCTSCGKSDLITEFDARQLNLQLQFLKHLFHFDAYKQSLNRIKLD
;
A
#
# COMPACT_ATOMS: atom_id res chain seq x y z
N SER A 1 10.28 43.47 -27.15
CA SER A 1 10.85 42.19 -26.72
C SER A 1 10.21 41.74 -25.41
N PHE A 2 9.90 40.46 -25.30
CA PHE A 2 9.38 39.84 -24.08
C PHE A 2 10.29 38.68 -23.66
N GLN A 3 10.39 38.46 -22.37
CA GLN A 3 11.28 37.45 -21.80
C GLN A 3 10.74 36.01 -21.94
N CYS A 4 9.43 35.86 -21.93
CA CYS A 4 8.79 34.56 -21.96
C CYS A 4 7.39 34.65 -22.54
N VAL A 5 6.96 33.60 -23.26
CA VAL A 5 5.59 33.42 -23.75
C VAL A 5 5.03 32.16 -23.10
N TYR A 6 3.84 32.27 -22.53
CA TYR A 6 3.14 31.16 -21.85
C TYR A 6 2.03 30.60 -22.72
N GLY A 7 1.74 29.31 -22.60
CA GLY A 7 0.65 28.63 -23.28
C GLY A 7 0.97 28.14 -24.69
N THR A 8 2.22 28.27 -25.13
CA THR A 8 2.63 27.87 -26.49
C THR A 8 2.61 26.35 -26.70
N ASN A 9 2.80 25.57 -25.66
CA ASN A 9 2.85 24.11 -25.69
C ASN A 9 1.55 23.43 -25.23
N GLN A 10 0.48 24.22 -25.00
CA GLN A 10 -0.81 23.70 -24.59
C GLN A 10 -1.52 23.03 -25.77
N GLN A 11 -2.02 21.80 -25.54
CA GLN A 11 -2.77 21.08 -26.58
C GLN A 11 -4.12 21.74 -26.82
N ALA A 12 -4.56 21.81 -28.07
CA ALA A 12 -5.84 22.43 -28.48
C ALA A 12 -7.04 21.88 -27.70
N LEU A 13 -7.08 20.57 -27.46
CA LEU A 13 -8.15 19.90 -26.69
C LEU A 13 -8.13 20.34 -25.21
N GLU A 14 -6.95 20.42 -24.59
CA GLU A 14 -6.78 20.90 -23.21
C GLU A 14 -7.29 22.35 -23.10
N TYR A 15 -6.95 23.19 -24.08
CA TYR A 15 -7.39 24.57 -24.15
C TYR A 15 -8.93 24.67 -24.19
N ILE A 16 -9.59 23.90 -25.09
CA ILE A 16 -11.06 23.89 -25.22
C ILE A 16 -11.76 23.45 -23.92
N LEU A 17 -11.24 22.38 -23.28
CA LEU A 17 -11.81 21.87 -22.02
C LEU A 17 -11.82 22.95 -20.94
N ILE A 18 -10.74 23.73 -20.85
CA ILE A 18 -10.58 24.77 -19.84
C ILE A 18 -11.39 26.04 -20.21
N ASP A 19 -11.26 26.52 -21.44
CA ASP A 19 -11.95 27.74 -21.91
C ASP A 19 -13.47 27.58 -21.80
N LYS A 20 -14.03 26.46 -22.21
CA LYS A 20 -15.47 26.15 -22.10
C LYS A 20 -15.89 25.54 -20.77
N LYS A 21 -14.97 25.41 -19.82
CA LYS A 21 -15.21 24.86 -18.46
C LYS A 21 -15.83 23.44 -18.50
N LEU A 22 -15.43 22.63 -19.48
CA LEU A 22 -15.97 21.29 -19.71
C LEU A 22 -15.38 20.32 -18.68
N LYS A 23 -16.19 19.93 -17.71
CA LYS A 23 -15.79 18.99 -16.64
C LYS A 23 -16.49 17.64 -16.83
N GLY A 24 -15.91 16.81 -17.69
CA GLY A 24 -16.40 15.47 -17.99
C GLY A 24 -17.47 15.44 -19.09
N PRO A 25 -18.01 14.25 -19.39
CA PRO A 25 -19.07 14.10 -20.39
C PRO A 25 -20.32 14.92 -20.00
N CYS A 26 -20.77 15.77 -20.88
CA CYS A 26 -21.92 16.65 -20.66
C CYS A 26 -22.63 16.93 -21.99
N TRP A 27 -23.87 17.37 -21.90
CA TRP A 27 -24.63 17.79 -23.07
C TRP A 27 -24.17 19.19 -23.50
N LEU A 28 -23.93 19.37 -24.83
CA LEU A 28 -23.48 20.62 -25.40
C LEU A 28 -24.52 21.15 -26.37
N ASN A 29 -24.79 22.46 -26.32
CA ASN A 29 -25.50 23.21 -27.35
C ASN A 29 -24.46 23.78 -28.31
N ILE A 30 -24.55 23.40 -29.58
CA ILE A 30 -23.62 23.86 -30.62
C ILE A 30 -24.40 24.72 -31.61
N LYS A 31 -23.99 25.98 -31.73
CA LYS A 31 -24.61 26.97 -32.62
C LYS A 31 -23.72 27.16 -33.85
N ASN A 32 -24.31 27.65 -34.92
CA ASN A 32 -23.62 28.06 -36.15
C ASN A 32 -22.71 26.97 -36.74
N CYS A 33 -23.16 25.70 -36.69
CA CYS A 33 -22.40 24.56 -37.21
C CYS A 33 -22.80 24.31 -38.69
N VAL A 34 -21.82 23.93 -39.50
CA VAL A 34 -22.00 23.55 -40.90
C VAL A 34 -21.58 22.09 -41.08
N SER A 35 -22.23 21.38 -42.04
CA SER A 35 -21.84 20.00 -42.35
C SER A 35 -20.40 19.97 -42.88
N ALA A 36 -19.59 19.05 -42.36
CA ALA A 36 -18.17 18.94 -42.69
C ALA A 36 -17.99 18.62 -44.18
N LYS A 37 -17.21 19.43 -44.90
CA LYS A 37 -16.88 19.24 -46.32
C LYS A 37 -16.03 18.00 -46.53
N THR A 38 -15.14 17.73 -45.63
CA THR A 38 -14.20 16.59 -45.70
C THR A 38 -14.38 15.72 -44.45
N ARG A 39 -14.86 14.50 -44.64
CA ARG A 39 -15.06 13.55 -43.51
C ARG A 39 -13.73 13.08 -42.90
N ARG A 40 -13.64 13.22 -41.63
CA ARG A 40 -12.46 12.78 -40.83
C ARG A 40 -12.78 11.59 -39.89
N SER A 41 -14.04 11.13 -39.92
CA SER A 41 -14.50 10.04 -39.08
C SER A 41 -15.47 9.10 -39.80
N TRP A 42 -15.75 7.94 -39.17
CA TRP A 42 -16.76 6.96 -39.62
C TRP A 42 -18.16 7.30 -39.09
N CYS A 43 -18.31 8.41 -38.33
CA CYS A 43 -19.58 8.82 -37.75
C CYS A 43 -20.61 9.22 -38.83
N LYS A 44 -21.89 8.99 -38.58
CA LYS A 44 -22.99 9.32 -39.50
C LYS A 44 -23.10 10.82 -39.73
N LEU A 45 -22.91 11.60 -38.69
CA LEU A 45 -22.98 13.06 -38.72
C LEU A 45 -21.63 13.66 -38.33
N GLU A 46 -21.21 14.67 -39.08
CA GLU A 46 -19.94 15.36 -38.83
C GLU A 46 -20.10 16.84 -39.17
N TYR A 47 -19.82 17.70 -38.19
CA TYR A 47 -20.02 19.13 -38.29
C TYR A 47 -18.73 19.89 -38.00
N GLU A 48 -18.56 21.03 -38.67
CA GLU A 48 -17.49 21.98 -38.42
C GLU A 48 -18.11 23.23 -37.72
N VAL A 49 -17.40 23.72 -36.72
CA VAL A 49 -17.80 24.90 -35.93
C VAL A 49 -16.61 25.84 -35.86
N ASP A 50 -16.80 27.10 -36.23
CA ASP A 50 -15.76 28.10 -36.08
C ASP A 50 -15.50 28.38 -34.59
N TYR A 51 -14.24 28.25 -34.18
CA TYR A 51 -13.78 28.49 -32.82
C TYR A 51 -12.88 29.73 -32.81
N TYR A 52 -13.45 30.86 -32.43
CA TYR A 52 -12.71 32.13 -32.40
C TYR A 52 -11.95 32.29 -31.08
N LEU A 53 -10.65 32.50 -31.18
CA LEU A 53 -9.74 32.81 -30.08
C LEU A 53 -9.69 34.32 -29.78
N GLY A 54 -10.80 35.03 -29.99
CA GLY A 54 -10.87 36.48 -29.81
C GLY A 54 -11.37 36.95 -28.45
N HIS A 55 -11.12 38.24 -28.15
CA HIS A 55 -11.48 38.86 -26.88
C HIS A 55 -13.01 39.01 -26.66
N ASP A 56 -13.81 38.77 -27.69
CA ASP A 56 -15.27 38.82 -27.59
C ASP A 56 -15.83 37.52 -27.04
N ARG A 57 -15.82 37.41 -25.72
CA ARG A 57 -16.38 36.26 -24.98
C ARG A 57 -17.91 36.12 -25.13
N GLN A 58 -18.59 37.07 -25.82
CA GLN A 58 -20.05 37.10 -25.93
C GLN A 58 -20.64 36.19 -27.01
N GLN A 59 -19.85 35.76 -28.01
CA GLN A 59 -20.33 34.82 -29.07
C GLN A 59 -19.67 33.44 -28.94
N THR A 60 -20.16 32.63 -28.00
CA THR A 60 -19.70 31.26 -27.87
C THR A 60 -20.60 30.32 -28.68
N ASN A 61 -20.04 29.70 -29.72
CA ASN A 61 -20.74 28.71 -30.53
C ASN A 61 -20.86 27.33 -29.81
N ILE A 62 -20.14 27.13 -28.70
CA ILE A 62 -20.18 25.89 -27.93
C ILE A 62 -20.48 26.24 -26.46
N GLU A 63 -21.60 25.77 -25.96
CA GLU A 63 -22.08 26.03 -24.59
C GLU A 63 -22.51 24.73 -23.90
N ILE A 64 -22.34 24.64 -22.61
CA ILE A 64 -22.90 23.53 -21.82
C ILE A 64 -24.42 23.69 -21.81
N SER A 65 -25.15 22.63 -22.15
CA SER A 65 -26.62 22.67 -22.15
C SER A 65 -27.17 22.96 -20.75
N PRO A 66 -28.07 23.92 -20.58
CA PRO A 66 -28.69 24.12 -19.26
C PRO A 66 -29.68 23.00 -18.90
N VAL A 67 -30.07 22.18 -19.83
CA VAL A 67 -30.99 21.06 -19.61
C VAL A 67 -30.19 19.90 -18.95
N ILE A 68 -30.59 19.51 -17.76
CA ILE A 68 -30.03 18.38 -17.06
C ILE A 68 -30.70 17.09 -17.58
N ALA A 69 -30.14 16.55 -18.64
CA ALA A 69 -30.61 15.29 -19.22
C ALA A 69 -29.70 14.13 -18.77
N LEU A 70 -30.29 12.96 -18.56
CA LEU A 70 -29.53 11.76 -18.24
C LEU A 70 -28.51 11.42 -19.36
N PRO A 71 -27.36 10.84 -19.01
CA PRO A 71 -26.44 10.35 -20.04
C PRO A 71 -27.14 9.35 -20.96
N PRO A 72 -26.84 9.36 -22.27
CA PRO A 72 -27.45 8.40 -23.17
C PRO A 72 -26.98 6.98 -22.83
N PRO A 73 -27.83 5.97 -23.03
CA PRO A 73 -27.40 4.59 -22.87
C PRO A 73 -26.34 4.24 -23.91
N LEU A 74 -25.34 3.44 -23.52
CA LEU A 74 -24.19 3.09 -24.34
C LEU A 74 -24.30 1.67 -24.90
N VAL A 75 -23.78 1.46 -26.10
CA VAL A 75 -23.58 0.11 -26.65
C VAL A 75 -22.24 -0.40 -26.12
N ALA A 76 -22.29 -1.44 -25.28
CA ALA A 76 -21.11 -2.07 -24.69
C ALA A 76 -20.84 -3.44 -25.30
N VAL A 77 -19.58 -3.70 -25.66
CA VAL A 77 -19.13 -5.00 -26.17
C VAL A 77 -17.96 -5.49 -25.28
N THR A 78 -18.15 -6.64 -24.62
CA THR A 78 -17.07 -7.33 -23.91
C THR A 78 -16.43 -8.31 -24.87
N LEU A 79 -15.11 -8.22 -25.04
CA LEU A 79 -14.36 -8.92 -26.09
C LEU A 79 -13.28 -9.82 -25.50
N SER A 80 -13.19 -11.05 -25.97
CA SER A 80 -12.08 -11.98 -25.71
C SER A 80 -11.54 -12.54 -27.04
N LEU A 81 -10.23 -12.66 -27.12
CA LEU A 81 -9.52 -13.25 -28.24
C LEU A 81 -8.80 -14.52 -27.75
N VAL A 82 -9.02 -15.65 -28.41
CA VAL A 82 -8.24 -16.88 -28.17
C VAL A 82 -7.15 -16.93 -29.23
N THR A 83 -5.94 -17.16 -28.79
CA THR A 83 -4.75 -17.14 -29.65
C THR A 83 -3.99 -18.47 -29.56
N LEU A 84 -3.33 -18.85 -30.65
CA LEU A 84 -2.51 -20.05 -30.69
C LEU A 84 -1.23 -19.78 -31.52
N PRO A 85 -0.06 -20.16 -31.02
CA PRO A 85 1.16 -20.06 -31.84
C PRO A 85 1.15 -21.13 -32.96
N ASN A 86 1.47 -20.71 -34.16
CA ASN A 86 1.60 -21.59 -35.32
C ASN A 86 2.85 -22.47 -35.14
N SER A 87 2.71 -23.77 -35.31
CA SER A 87 3.80 -24.74 -35.09
C SER A 87 4.99 -24.58 -36.08
N LYS A 88 4.73 -23.99 -37.25
CA LYS A 88 5.76 -23.84 -38.32
C LYS A 88 6.42 -22.46 -38.33
N THR A 89 5.60 -21.41 -38.21
CA THR A 89 6.08 -20.01 -38.30
C THR A 89 6.38 -19.42 -36.93
N HIS A 90 5.94 -20.09 -35.87
CA HIS A 90 6.07 -19.64 -34.50
C HIS A 90 5.39 -18.30 -34.20
N GLU A 91 4.45 -17.88 -35.01
CA GLU A 91 3.70 -16.64 -34.83
C GLU A 91 2.37 -16.89 -34.13
N THR A 92 1.98 -15.97 -33.30
CA THR A 92 0.68 -16.04 -32.62
C THR A 92 -0.43 -15.66 -33.61
N GLU A 93 -1.35 -16.60 -33.84
CA GLU A 93 -2.56 -16.41 -34.67
C GLU A 93 -3.78 -16.23 -33.77
N VAL A 94 -4.76 -15.47 -34.24
CA VAL A 94 -6.07 -15.35 -33.59
C VAL A 94 -6.97 -16.45 -34.15
N ILE A 95 -7.42 -17.39 -33.32
CA ILE A 95 -8.23 -18.53 -33.74
C ILE A 95 -9.72 -18.39 -33.37
N CYS A 96 -10.04 -17.67 -32.27
CA CYS A 96 -11.43 -17.44 -31.86
C CYS A 96 -11.62 -15.99 -31.43
N VAL A 97 -12.84 -15.48 -31.68
CA VAL A 97 -13.29 -14.17 -31.17
C VAL A 97 -14.64 -14.39 -30.49
N ALA A 98 -14.73 -14.02 -29.22
CA ALA A 98 -15.99 -14.02 -28.45
C ALA A 98 -16.38 -12.61 -28.08
N GLY A 99 -17.65 -12.25 -28.25
CA GLY A 99 -18.16 -10.94 -27.87
C GLY A 99 -19.55 -11.02 -27.20
N LEU A 100 -19.69 -10.36 -26.03
CA LEU A 100 -20.96 -10.18 -25.34
C LEU A 100 -21.43 -8.76 -25.56
N VAL A 101 -22.70 -8.57 -25.90
CA VAL A 101 -23.27 -7.28 -26.34
C VAL A 101 -24.39 -6.82 -25.41
N HIS A 102 -24.33 -5.56 -24.96
CA HIS A 102 -25.43 -4.88 -24.27
C HIS A 102 -25.71 -3.55 -24.98
N GLN A 103 -26.93 -3.36 -25.48
CA GLN A 103 -27.30 -2.20 -26.31
C GLN A 103 -27.67 -0.95 -25.51
N GLN A 104 -27.94 -1.08 -24.20
CA GLN A 104 -28.38 0.03 -23.34
C GLN A 104 -27.63 0.03 -22.02
N PHE A 105 -26.30 -0.02 -22.06
CA PHE A 105 -25.47 -0.05 -20.86
C PHE A 105 -25.43 1.34 -20.20
N PRO A 106 -25.70 1.45 -18.88
CA PRO A 106 -25.70 2.76 -18.20
C PRO A 106 -24.26 3.31 -18.02
N LEU A 107 -24.08 4.62 -18.25
CA LEU A 107 -22.80 5.29 -18.00
C LEU A 107 -22.58 5.56 -16.50
N ASP A 108 -23.60 6.04 -15.79
CA ASP A 108 -23.56 6.43 -14.37
C ASP A 108 -24.71 5.76 -13.61
N GLY A 109 -24.51 4.54 -13.20
CA GLY A 109 -25.55 3.78 -12.49
C GLY A 109 -25.10 2.39 -12.12
N ALA A 110 -25.97 1.68 -11.45
CA ALA A 110 -25.76 0.27 -11.09
C ALA A 110 -25.69 -0.61 -12.36
N ALA A 111 -24.97 -1.70 -12.24
CA ALA A 111 -24.86 -2.67 -13.32
C ALA A 111 -26.26 -3.23 -13.69
N PRO A 112 -26.55 -3.44 -14.98
CA PRO A 112 -27.83 -4.02 -15.37
C PRO A 112 -28.02 -5.43 -14.78
N LYS A 113 -29.25 -5.78 -14.44
CA LYS A 113 -29.61 -7.11 -13.91
C LYS A 113 -29.18 -8.24 -14.86
N ARG A 114 -29.26 -7.98 -16.18
CA ARG A 114 -28.71 -8.87 -17.21
C ARG A 114 -27.51 -8.13 -17.82
N PRO A 115 -26.27 -8.52 -17.51
CA PRO A 115 -25.10 -7.78 -17.97
C PRO A 115 -24.90 -7.77 -19.48
N TYR A 116 -25.45 -8.75 -20.21
CA TYR A 116 -25.48 -8.79 -21.68
C TYR A 116 -26.82 -9.32 -22.20
N GLN A 117 -27.19 -8.94 -23.41
CA GLN A 117 -28.44 -9.29 -24.09
C GLN A 117 -28.21 -10.32 -25.20
N ASN A 118 -27.10 -10.18 -25.90
CA ASN A 118 -26.74 -11.01 -27.05
C ASN A 118 -25.25 -11.35 -27.01
N TYR A 119 -24.83 -12.35 -27.77
CA TYR A 119 -23.42 -12.67 -27.95
C TYR A 119 -23.16 -13.03 -29.42
N PHE A 120 -21.90 -12.94 -29.81
CA PHE A 120 -21.40 -13.48 -31.08
C PHE A 120 -20.12 -14.27 -30.81
N PHE A 121 -19.91 -15.29 -31.58
CA PHE A 121 -18.71 -16.13 -31.52
C PHE A 121 -18.32 -16.51 -32.94
N ALA A 122 -17.03 -16.36 -33.26
CA ALA A 122 -16.48 -16.80 -34.53
C ALA A 122 -15.20 -17.60 -34.28
N LEU A 123 -15.03 -18.63 -35.04
CA LEU A 123 -13.92 -19.60 -34.95
C LEU A 123 -13.31 -19.82 -36.33
N THR A 124 -11.98 -19.88 -36.38
CA THR A 124 -11.23 -20.37 -37.53
C THR A 124 -10.35 -21.54 -37.11
N LYS A 125 -10.00 -22.39 -38.07
CA LYS A 125 -9.02 -23.45 -37.81
C LYS A 125 -7.62 -22.86 -37.68
N PRO A 126 -6.79 -23.33 -36.76
CA PRO A 126 -5.36 -23.07 -36.83
C PRO A 126 -4.75 -23.50 -38.15
N SER A 127 -3.65 -22.86 -38.57
CA SER A 127 -3.00 -23.15 -39.86
C SER A 127 -2.53 -24.60 -40.02
N ASP A 128 -2.27 -25.26 -38.88
CA ASP A 128 -1.76 -26.62 -38.79
C ASP A 128 -2.82 -27.68 -38.41
N CYS A 129 -4.09 -27.29 -38.28
CA CYS A 129 -5.18 -28.19 -37.87
C CYS A 129 -6.29 -28.22 -38.94
N ILE A 130 -7.14 -29.25 -38.84
CA ILE A 130 -8.32 -29.43 -39.71
C ILE A 130 -9.56 -29.36 -38.79
N LEU A 131 -10.61 -28.68 -39.21
CA LEU A 131 -11.87 -28.72 -38.48
C LEU A 131 -12.53 -30.10 -38.54
N PRO A 132 -12.94 -30.68 -37.45
CA PRO A 132 -13.62 -31.96 -37.44
C PRO A 132 -14.99 -31.89 -38.10
N SER A 133 -15.37 -32.99 -38.77
CA SER A 133 -16.68 -33.14 -39.38
C SER A 133 -17.80 -33.19 -38.31
N GLY A 134 -18.93 -32.57 -38.57
CA GLY A 134 -20.08 -32.59 -37.65
C GLY A 134 -20.09 -31.47 -36.64
N LEU A 135 -19.18 -30.49 -36.70
CA LEU A 135 -19.12 -29.36 -35.77
C LEU A 135 -20.42 -28.55 -35.73
N SER A 136 -21.07 -28.32 -36.88
CA SER A 136 -22.36 -27.61 -36.95
C SER A 136 -23.47 -28.35 -36.18
N LYS A 137 -23.54 -29.68 -36.31
CA LYS A 137 -24.51 -30.51 -35.59
C LYS A 137 -24.24 -30.50 -34.09
N ALA A 138 -22.99 -30.56 -33.69
CA ALA A 138 -22.59 -30.45 -32.27
C ALA A 138 -23.00 -29.09 -31.68
N ALA A 139 -22.72 -27.98 -32.39
CA ALA A 139 -23.10 -26.64 -31.97
C ALA A 139 -24.64 -26.49 -31.84
N GLU A 140 -25.40 -27.06 -32.78
CA GLU A 140 -26.86 -27.06 -32.75
C GLU A 140 -27.42 -27.84 -31.54
N ALA A 141 -26.82 -29.00 -31.25
CA ALA A 141 -27.21 -29.80 -30.08
C ALA A 141 -27.10 -29.05 -28.77
N TYR A 142 -26.08 -28.18 -28.64
CA TYR A 142 -25.89 -27.29 -27.46
C TYR A 142 -26.56 -25.92 -27.59
N LYS A 143 -27.35 -25.71 -28.69
CA LYS A 143 -28.05 -24.44 -29.00
C LYS A 143 -27.09 -23.22 -29.04
N MET A 144 -25.87 -23.42 -29.50
CA MET A 144 -24.82 -22.39 -29.54
C MET A 144 -24.81 -21.65 -30.88
N LYS A 145 -24.84 -20.34 -30.86
CA LYS A 145 -24.66 -19.48 -32.04
C LYS A 145 -23.16 -19.30 -32.28
N MET A 146 -22.61 -20.05 -33.21
CA MET A 146 -21.19 -20.04 -33.56
C MET A 146 -21.03 -19.95 -35.09
N GLU A 147 -20.19 -19.02 -35.52
CA GLU A 147 -19.83 -18.88 -36.94
C GLU A 147 -18.43 -19.44 -37.20
N THR A 148 -18.31 -20.28 -38.23
CA THR A 148 -17.00 -20.82 -38.66
C THR A 148 -16.54 -20.03 -39.91
N VAL A 149 -15.28 -19.57 -39.88
CA VAL A 149 -14.70 -18.80 -41.00
C VAL A 149 -13.46 -19.53 -41.55
N PRO A 150 -13.16 -19.36 -42.86
CA PRO A 150 -12.14 -20.18 -43.52
C PRO A 150 -10.69 -19.97 -43.05
N ASN A 151 -10.35 -18.76 -42.62
CA ASN A 151 -8.98 -18.38 -42.20
C ASN A 151 -8.97 -17.18 -41.27
N GLU A 152 -7.81 -16.91 -40.67
CA GLU A 152 -7.60 -15.80 -39.73
C GLU A 152 -7.94 -14.44 -40.32
N ARG A 153 -7.61 -14.21 -41.60
CA ARG A 153 -7.94 -12.96 -42.31
C ARG A 153 -9.46 -12.71 -42.32
N ALA A 154 -10.25 -13.77 -42.62
CA ALA A 154 -11.72 -13.71 -42.58
C ALA A 154 -12.24 -13.45 -41.17
N LEU A 155 -11.58 -14.05 -40.12
CA LEU A 155 -11.94 -13.84 -38.72
C LEU A 155 -11.73 -12.41 -38.28
N LEU A 156 -10.60 -11.78 -38.66
CA LEU A 156 -10.31 -10.37 -38.36
C LEU A 156 -11.31 -9.44 -39.06
N MET A 157 -11.64 -9.74 -40.34
CA MET A 157 -12.66 -8.98 -41.11
C MET A 157 -14.05 -9.14 -40.49
N TYR A 158 -14.40 -10.30 -39.98
CA TYR A 158 -15.65 -10.59 -39.27
C TYR A 158 -15.77 -9.69 -38.04
N LEU A 159 -14.72 -9.62 -37.21
CA LEU A 159 -14.68 -8.79 -36.00
C LEU A 159 -14.90 -7.30 -36.39
N ILE A 160 -14.19 -6.82 -37.44
CA ILE A 160 -14.33 -5.43 -37.90
C ILE A 160 -15.77 -5.18 -38.39
N SER A 161 -16.36 -6.11 -39.10
CA SER A 161 -17.76 -6.03 -39.59
C SER A 161 -18.76 -5.96 -38.41
N LYS A 162 -18.52 -6.78 -37.36
CA LYS A 162 -19.34 -6.70 -36.13
C LYS A 162 -19.20 -5.32 -35.44
N PHE A 163 -17.99 -4.77 -35.40
CA PHE A 163 -17.77 -3.41 -34.86
C PHE A 163 -18.50 -2.34 -35.66
N GLN A 164 -18.58 -2.48 -37.01
CA GLN A 164 -19.32 -1.54 -37.86
C GLN A 164 -20.84 -1.68 -37.67
N LEU A 165 -21.33 -2.94 -37.54
CA LEU A 165 -22.76 -3.22 -37.38
C LEU A 165 -23.29 -2.79 -36.00
N LEU A 166 -22.55 -3.08 -34.93
CA LEU A 166 -22.96 -2.79 -33.57
C LEU A 166 -22.62 -1.37 -33.14
N ASP A 167 -21.58 -0.77 -33.75
CA ASP A 167 -21.01 0.56 -33.44
C ASP A 167 -20.83 0.78 -31.91
N PRO A 168 -20.08 -0.08 -31.21
CA PRO A 168 -20.00 -0.01 -29.75
C PRO A 168 -19.38 1.31 -29.29
N ASP A 169 -19.92 1.86 -28.20
CA ASP A 169 -19.38 3.02 -27.48
C ASP A 169 -18.28 2.58 -26.51
N VAL A 170 -18.44 1.38 -25.93
CA VAL A 170 -17.55 0.84 -24.88
C VAL A 170 -17.05 -0.55 -25.31
N ILE A 171 -15.74 -0.72 -25.29
CA ILE A 171 -15.06 -2.01 -25.48
C ILE A 171 -14.49 -2.42 -24.12
N ILE A 172 -14.94 -3.56 -23.61
CA ILE A 172 -14.51 -4.11 -22.33
C ILE A 172 -13.64 -5.34 -22.60
N GLY A 173 -12.53 -5.50 -21.88
CA GLY A 173 -11.68 -6.67 -22.04
C GLY A 173 -10.67 -6.81 -20.91
N HIS A 174 -9.93 -7.89 -20.94
CA HIS A 174 -8.81 -8.17 -20.03
C HIS A 174 -7.52 -8.22 -20.85
N ASP A 175 -6.50 -7.49 -20.42
CA ASP A 175 -5.20 -7.34 -21.11
C ASP A 175 -5.35 -6.92 -22.58
N MET A 176 -6.45 -6.23 -22.87
CA MET A 176 -6.84 -5.86 -24.22
C MET A 176 -5.92 -4.78 -24.79
N ARG A 177 -5.49 -3.82 -23.96
CA ARG A 177 -4.63 -2.71 -24.38
C ARG A 177 -3.19 -3.15 -24.68
N MET A 178 -2.61 -3.96 -23.78
CA MET A 178 -1.19 -4.31 -23.85
C MET A 178 -0.91 -5.50 -24.77
N PHE A 179 -1.89 -6.36 -24.99
CA PHE A 179 -1.74 -7.57 -25.79
C PHE A 179 -2.80 -7.69 -26.90
N GLY A 180 -4.09 -7.70 -26.55
CA GLY A 180 -5.16 -8.02 -27.50
C GLY A 180 -5.21 -7.10 -28.72
N LEU A 181 -5.21 -5.77 -28.53
CA LEU A 181 -5.26 -4.80 -29.63
C LEU A 181 -3.94 -4.71 -30.39
N GLU A 182 -2.80 -4.84 -29.72
CA GLU A 182 -1.48 -4.86 -30.36
C GLU A 182 -1.37 -6.05 -31.30
N LEU A 183 -1.75 -7.23 -30.82
CA LEU A 183 -1.78 -8.45 -31.63
C LEU A 183 -2.76 -8.32 -32.81
N PHE A 184 -3.99 -7.87 -32.53
CA PHE A 184 -5.01 -7.66 -33.57
C PHE A 184 -4.48 -6.77 -34.71
N LEU A 185 -3.89 -5.62 -34.38
CA LEU A 185 -3.34 -4.67 -35.37
C LEU A 185 -2.16 -5.27 -36.14
N SER A 186 -1.29 -5.99 -35.44
CA SER A 186 -0.12 -6.69 -36.02
C SER A 186 -0.57 -7.73 -37.05
N ARG A 187 -1.57 -8.54 -36.67
CA ARG A 187 -2.12 -9.54 -37.59
C ARG A 187 -2.85 -8.89 -38.81
N CYS A 188 -3.62 -7.82 -38.54
CA CYS A 188 -4.26 -7.05 -39.61
C CYS A 188 -3.26 -6.46 -40.62
N GLN A 189 -2.14 -5.95 -40.13
CA GLN A 189 -1.07 -5.41 -40.98
C GLN A 189 -0.41 -6.52 -41.80
N LYS A 190 -0.08 -7.65 -41.19
CA LYS A 190 0.57 -8.79 -41.83
C LYS A 190 -0.34 -9.44 -42.91
N LEU A 191 -1.62 -9.61 -42.59
CA LEU A 191 -2.61 -10.24 -43.46
C LEU A 191 -3.24 -9.23 -44.48
N LYS A 192 -2.66 -8.02 -44.56
CA LYS A 192 -3.07 -6.96 -45.51
C LYS A 192 -4.56 -6.56 -45.39
N VAL A 193 -5.04 -6.44 -44.13
CA VAL A 193 -6.39 -5.95 -43.80
C VAL A 193 -6.35 -4.45 -43.47
N GLY A 194 -5.21 -3.79 -43.71
CA GLY A 194 -4.80 -2.49 -43.17
C GLY A 194 -5.82 -1.34 -43.11
N LEU A 195 -6.41 -0.98 -44.29
CA LEU A 195 -7.40 0.14 -44.36
C LEU A 195 -8.67 -0.17 -43.55
N THR A 196 -9.11 -1.43 -43.56
CA THR A 196 -10.31 -1.87 -42.85
C THR A 196 -10.09 -1.90 -41.35
N ALA A 197 -8.84 -2.19 -40.90
CA ALA A 197 -8.49 -2.22 -39.47
C ALA A 197 -8.71 -0.86 -38.77
N SER A 198 -8.64 0.27 -39.49
CA SER A 198 -8.90 1.59 -38.92
C SER A 198 -10.33 1.76 -38.39
N LYS A 199 -11.27 0.95 -38.89
CA LYS A 199 -12.69 0.99 -38.50
C LYS A 199 -12.98 0.43 -37.12
N ILE A 200 -11.95 -0.12 -36.42
CA ILE A 200 -12.10 -0.49 -35.02
C ILE A 200 -12.29 0.76 -34.12
N GLY A 201 -11.77 1.91 -34.55
CA GLY A 201 -12.08 3.23 -33.98
C GLY A 201 -13.14 3.96 -34.79
N ARG A 202 -13.38 5.24 -34.46
CA ARG A 202 -14.32 6.14 -35.20
C ARG A 202 -13.62 7.19 -36.08
N LEU A 203 -12.30 7.37 -35.92
CA LEU A 203 -11.55 8.32 -36.78
C LEU A 203 -10.98 7.62 -38.00
N HIS A 204 -11.00 8.34 -39.14
CA HIS A 204 -10.28 7.94 -40.35
C HIS A 204 -8.77 7.99 -40.06
N ARG A 205 -8.12 6.83 -40.04
CA ARG A 205 -6.67 6.70 -39.86
C ARG A 205 -6.13 5.69 -40.87
N THR A 206 -4.95 5.95 -41.40
CA THR A 206 -4.23 4.99 -42.26
C THR A 206 -3.26 4.17 -41.37
N PHE A 207 -3.39 2.87 -41.45
CA PHE A 207 -2.44 1.94 -40.87
C PHE A 207 -1.59 1.31 -41.98
N ASP A 208 -0.58 2.05 -42.41
CA ASP A 208 0.34 1.58 -43.46
C ASP A 208 1.25 0.45 -42.94
N ALA A 209 1.72 -0.39 -43.84
CA ALA A 209 2.64 -1.49 -43.50
C ALA A 209 3.93 -1.05 -42.81
N LYS A 210 4.32 0.23 -43.01
CA LYS A 210 5.52 0.83 -42.37
C LYS A 210 5.26 1.47 -40.99
N THR A 211 3.98 1.64 -40.59
CA THR A 211 3.62 2.28 -39.33
C THR A 211 3.96 1.33 -38.17
N LYS A 212 4.84 1.73 -37.28
CA LYS A 212 5.12 0.96 -36.06
C LYS A 212 3.88 0.99 -35.17
N ILE A 213 3.34 -0.18 -34.86
CA ILE A 213 2.10 -0.34 -34.07
C ILE A 213 2.26 0.33 -32.70
N SER A 214 3.45 0.25 -32.10
CA SER A 214 3.80 0.92 -30.84
C SER A 214 3.63 2.46 -30.88
N THR A 215 3.63 3.08 -32.06
CA THR A 215 3.42 4.54 -32.22
C THR A 215 1.94 4.92 -32.30
N ILE A 216 1.04 3.96 -32.45
CA ILE A 216 -0.41 4.20 -32.54
C ILE A 216 -0.96 4.47 -31.14
N LYS A 217 -1.12 5.75 -30.79
CA LYS A 217 -1.50 6.19 -29.45
C LYS A 217 -2.91 5.76 -28.99
N SER A 218 -3.86 5.59 -29.90
CA SER A 218 -5.22 5.17 -29.55
C SER A 218 -5.93 4.58 -30.78
N PRO A 219 -5.83 3.27 -31.02
CA PRO A 219 -6.47 2.65 -32.19
C PRO A 219 -8.01 2.69 -32.10
N THR A 220 -8.58 2.74 -30.91
CA THR A 220 -10.03 2.77 -30.66
C THR A 220 -10.57 4.19 -30.49
N CYS A 221 -9.85 5.23 -30.97
CA CYS A 221 -10.25 6.62 -30.79
C CYS A 221 -11.72 6.84 -31.25
N GLY A 222 -12.51 7.52 -30.36
CA GLY A 222 -13.95 7.67 -30.53
C GLY A 222 -14.78 6.59 -29.80
N ARG A 223 -14.14 5.61 -29.22
CA ARG A 223 -14.75 4.58 -28.36
C ARG A 223 -13.99 4.50 -27.03
N LEU A 224 -14.67 4.15 -25.95
CA LEU A 224 -14.06 3.94 -24.64
C LEU A 224 -13.48 2.52 -24.57
N LEU A 225 -12.22 2.40 -24.21
CA LEU A 225 -11.57 1.11 -23.97
C LEU A 225 -11.44 0.91 -22.45
N CYS A 226 -12.11 -0.11 -21.94
CA CYS A 226 -12.11 -0.50 -20.53
C CYS A 226 -11.33 -1.81 -20.36
N ASP A 227 -10.09 -1.71 -19.94
CA ASP A 227 -9.24 -2.86 -19.64
C ASP A 227 -9.27 -3.14 -18.15
N ILE A 228 -9.88 -4.28 -17.75
CA ILE A 228 -10.05 -4.60 -16.33
C ILE A 228 -8.70 -4.84 -15.63
N SER A 229 -7.65 -5.24 -16.34
CA SER A 229 -6.31 -5.39 -15.73
C SER A 229 -5.76 -4.04 -15.25
N ILE A 230 -6.00 -2.96 -16.01
CA ILE A 230 -5.59 -1.59 -15.65
C ILE A 230 -6.44 -1.06 -14.49
N SER A 231 -7.78 -1.21 -14.59
CA SER A 231 -8.71 -0.73 -13.57
C SER A 231 -8.49 -1.45 -12.23
N ALA A 232 -8.28 -2.76 -12.27
CA ALA A 232 -8.02 -3.56 -11.06
C ALA A 232 -6.73 -3.13 -10.36
N ARG A 233 -5.67 -2.78 -11.08
CA ARG A 233 -4.41 -2.28 -10.50
C ARG A 233 -4.64 -0.99 -9.70
N GLU A 234 -5.57 -0.15 -10.12
CA GLU A 234 -5.89 1.09 -9.40
C GLU A 234 -6.82 0.85 -8.20
N LEU A 235 -7.75 -0.11 -8.32
CA LEU A 235 -8.83 -0.32 -7.33
C LEU A 235 -8.49 -1.41 -6.29
N LEU A 236 -7.70 -2.43 -6.67
CA LEU A 236 -7.38 -3.59 -5.85
C LEU A 236 -5.87 -3.66 -5.60
N THR A 237 -5.42 -2.99 -4.54
CA THR A 237 -3.98 -2.88 -4.22
C THR A 237 -3.39 -4.16 -3.60
N LYS A 238 -4.23 -5.11 -3.16
CA LYS A 238 -3.80 -6.30 -2.42
C LYS A 238 -3.87 -7.61 -3.21
N CYS A 239 -4.07 -7.56 -4.54
CA CYS A 239 -4.09 -8.78 -5.37
C CYS A 239 -2.70 -9.37 -5.58
N LYS A 240 -2.61 -10.69 -5.61
CA LYS A 240 -1.36 -11.44 -5.91
C LYS A 240 -0.88 -11.16 -7.33
N SER A 241 -1.81 -11.24 -8.30
CA SER A 241 -1.58 -10.84 -9.70
C SER A 241 -2.86 -10.18 -10.24
N TYR A 242 -2.78 -9.63 -11.46
CA TYR A 242 -3.95 -9.04 -12.14
C TYR A 242 -4.38 -9.90 -13.35
N ASP A 243 -4.00 -11.17 -13.36
CA ASP A 243 -4.47 -12.16 -14.32
C ASP A 243 -5.94 -12.48 -14.07
N LEU A 244 -6.63 -12.92 -15.11
CA LEU A 244 -8.08 -13.15 -15.04
C LEU A 244 -8.47 -14.15 -13.93
N GLU A 245 -7.66 -15.18 -13.73
CA GLU A 245 -7.87 -16.20 -12.71
C GLU A 245 -7.87 -15.60 -11.29
N GLU A 246 -6.84 -14.83 -10.97
CA GLU A 246 -6.70 -14.21 -9.64
C GLU A 246 -7.79 -13.15 -9.40
N LEU A 247 -8.13 -12.36 -10.44
CA LEU A 247 -9.22 -11.40 -10.36
C LEU A 247 -10.57 -12.09 -10.13
N CYS A 248 -10.78 -13.23 -10.79
CA CYS A 248 -11.98 -14.05 -10.62
C CYS A 248 -12.12 -14.53 -9.15
N LYS A 249 -11.02 -15.04 -8.58
CA LYS A 249 -10.97 -15.51 -7.17
C LYS A 249 -11.17 -14.37 -6.17
N THR A 250 -10.65 -13.17 -6.47
CA THR A 250 -10.67 -12.04 -5.54
C THR A 250 -11.99 -11.27 -5.54
N VAL A 251 -12.63 -11.13 -6.72
CA VAL A 251 -13.76 -10.21 -6.93
C VAL A 251 -15.10 -10.95 -6.94
N LEU A 252 -15.15 -12.17 -7.48
CA LEU A 252 -16.41 -12.88 -7.74
C LEU A 252 -16.71 -13.90 -6.65
N ASN A 253 -18.01 -14.25 -6.51
CA ASN A 253 -18.47 -15.28 -5.59
C ASN A 253 -18.14 -16.70 -6.09
N HIS A 254 -18.21 -17.67 -5.20
CA HIS A 254 -17.80 -19.07 -5.45
C HIS A 254 -18.51 -19.68 -6.68
N GLU A 255 -19.81 -19.43 -6.87
CA GLU A 255 -20.57 -19.94 -8.02
C GLU A 255 -20.00 -19.44 -9.36
N GLN A 256 -19.67 -18.14 -9.41
CA GLN A 256 -19.09 -17.52 -10.61
C GLN A 256 -17.66 -18.00 -10.86
N GLN A 257 -16.90 -18.25 -9.79
CA GLN A 257 -15.52 -18.76 -9.88
C GLN A 257 -15.47 -20.15 -10.55
N GLN A 258 -16.44 -21.00 -10.28
CA GLN A 258 -16.53 -22.36 -10.88
C GLN A 258 -16.69 -22.35 -12.40
N LEU A 259 -17.16 -21.24 -12.98
CA LEU A 259 -17.32 -21.09 -14.43
C LEU A 259 -16.00 -20.83 -15.17
N TYR A 260 -14.95 -20.41 -14.46
CA TYR A 260 -13.64 -20.07 -15.04
C TYR A 260 -12.98 -21.35 -15.62
N ARG A 261 -12.42 -21.21 -16.82
CA ARG A 261 -11.66 -22.27 -17.49
C ARG A 261 -10.33 -21.71 -17.99
N ASN A 262 -9.26 -22.33 -17.57
CA ASN A 262 -7.92 -22.03 -18.07
C ASN A 262 -7.53 -23.10 -19.11
N TYR A 263 -7.21 -22.67 -20.30
CA TYR A 263 -6.76 -23.57 -21.39
C TYR A 263 -5.29 -23.30 -21.68
N SER A 264 -4.46 -24.32 -21.53
CA SER A 264 -3.07 -24.27 -21.99
C SER A 264 -3.01 -24.26 -23.53
N ILE A 265 -1.85 -23.94 -24.08
CA ILE A 265 -1.61 -23.94 -25.54
C ILE A 265 -1.93 -25.34 -26.13
N ASP A 266 -1.47 -26.41 -25.45
CA ASP A 266 -1.69 -27.79 -25.91
C ASP A 266 -3.17 -28.17 -25.82
N GLN A 267 -3.84 -27.88 -24.71
CA GLN A 267 -5.28 -28.11 -24.56
C GLN A 267 -6.10 -27.37 -25.62
N THR A 268 -5.70 -26.12 -25.92
CA THR A 268 -6.35 -25.33 -26.98
C THR A 268 -6.17 -25.99 -28.38
N ARG A 269 -4.98 -26.55 -28.63
CA ARG A 269 -4.67 -27.24 -29.88
C ARG A 269 -5.43 -28.56 -29.94
N ASP A 270 -5.42 -29.35 -28.87
CA ASP A 270 -6.12 -30.65 -28.76
C ASP A 270 -7.64 -30.48 -28.86
N ALA A 271 -8.19 -29.32 -28.49
CA ALA A 271 -9.62 -29.02 -28.65
C ALA A 271 -10.08 -29.20 -30.13
N PHE A 272 -9.18 -29.02 -31.10
CA PHE A 272 -9.49 -29.18 -32.52
C PHE A 272 -9.53 -30.68 -33.00
N CYS A 273 -9.26 -31.61 -32.08
CA CYS A 273 -9.32 -33.08 -32.40
C CYS A 273 -10.75 -33.60 -32.53
N SER A 274 -11.74 -32.99 -31.82
CA SER A 274 -13.13 -33.44 -31.92
C SER A 274 -14.13 -32.29 -31.91
N SER A 275 -15.35 -32.51 -32.41
CA SER A 275 -16.41 -31.51 -32.41
C SER A 275 -16.86 -31.12 -30.98
N ASN A 276 -16.90 -32.11 -30.07
CA ASN A 276 -17.33 -31.87 -28.69
C ASN A 276 -16.30 -31.02 -27.90
N THR A 277 -15.01 -31.28 -28.08
CA THR A 277 -13.94 -30.52 -27.42
C THR A 277 -13.88 -29.07 -27.91
N ILE A 278 -14.20 -28.80 -29.20
CA ILE A 278 -14.36 -27.43 -29.71
C ILE A 278 -15.54 -26.74 -29.01
N VAL A 279 -16.67 -27.43 -28.86
CA VAL A 279 -17.85 -26.85 -28.16
C VAL A 279 -17.51 -26.49 -26.71
N ASP A 280 -16.76 -27.35 -26.02
CA ASP A 280 -16.27 -27.06 -24.65
C ASP A 280 -15.36 -25.82 -24.64
N LEU A 281 -14.44 -25.69 -25.61
CA LEU A 281 -13.57 -24.51 -25.75
C LEU A 281 -14.38 -23.23 -25.98
N VAL A 282 -15.42 -23.30 -26.83
CA VAL A 282 -16.33 -22.19 -27.13
C VAL A 282 -17.09 -21.79 -25.85
N GLN A 283 -17.67 -22.77 -25.13
CA GLN A 283 -18.41 -22.52 -23.90
C GLN A 283 -17.51 -21.91 -22.81
N GLY A 284 -16.32 -22.47 -22.65
CA GLY A 284 -15.32 -21.96 -21.69
C GLY A 284 -14.89 -20.52 -22.03
N THR A 285 -14.68 -20.21 -23.31
CA THR A 285 -14.33 -18.86 -23.76
C THR A 285 -15.47 -17.86 -23.49
N LEU A 286 -16.71 -18.25 -23.73
CA LEU A 286 -17.90 -17.43 -23.44
C LEU A 286 -18.06 -17.20 -21.92
N ASN A 287 -17.82 -18.24 -21.13
CA ASN A 287 -17.80 -18.13 -19.67
C ASN A 287 -16.74 -17.14 -19.19
N ASN A 288 -15.50 -17.24 -19.68
CA ASN A 288 -14.41 -16.33 -19.37
C ASN A 288 -14.73 -14.89 -19.79
N THR A 289 -15.40 -14.71 -20.95
CA THR A 289 -15.86 -13.38 -21.39
C THR A 289 -16.93 -12.82 -20.45
N SER A 290 -17.83 -13.68 -19.94
CA SER A 290 -18.83 -13.30 -18.94
C SER A 290 -18.19 -12.93 -17.59
N ILE A 291 -17.14 -13.64 -17.19
CA ILE A 291 -16.34 -13.34 -15.98
C ILE A 291 -15.70 -11.95 -16.09
N ILE A 292 -15.12 -11.61 -17.25
CA ILE A 292 -14.56 -10.26 -17.52
C ILE A 292 -15.65 -9.18 -17.29
N LEU A 293 -16.84 -9.39 -17.86
CA LEU A 293 -17.95 -8.46 -17.71
C LEU A 293 -18.45 -8.35 -16.26
N ASN A 294 -18.53 -9.48 -15.55
CA ASN A 294 -18.96 -9.50 -14.14
C ASN A 294 -17.96 -8.78 -13.23
N ILE A 295 -16.66 -8.98 -13.44
CA ILE A 295 -15.60 -8.25 -12.69
C ILE A 295 -15.72 -6.75 -12.97
N PHE A 296 -15.89 -6.35 -14.24
CA PHE A 296 -16.07 -4.94 -14.65
C PHE A 296 -17.27 -4.30 -13.92
N CYS A 297 -18.39 -5.04 -13.83
CA CYS A 297 -19.60 -4.58 -13.13
C CYS A 297 -19.41 -4.49 -11.60
N GLN A 298 -18.80 -5.50 -11.00
CA GLN A 298 -18.56 -5.55 -9.54
C GLN A 298 -17.61 -4.43 -9.08
N LEU A 299 -16.59 -4.13 -9.88
CA LEU A 299 -15.65 -3.04 -9.59
C LEU A 299 -16.22 -1.65 -9.93
N MET A 300 -17.41 -1.57 -10.51
CA MET A 300 -18.06 -0.29 -10.90
C MET A 300 -17.15 0.59 -11.76
N VAL A 301 -16.39 -0.01 -12.68
CA VAL A 301 -15.30 0.67 -13.41
C VAL A 301 -15.79 1.92 -14.14
N LEU A 302 -16.86 1.80 -14.94
CA LEU A 302 -17.36 2.90 -15.78
C LEU A 302 -18.01 4.02 -14.95
N PRO A 303 -18.93 3.75 -14.01
CA PRO A 303 -19.51 4.81 -13.17
C PRO A 303 -18.48 5.56 -12.33
N LEU A 304 -17.52 4.84 -11.74
CA LEU A 304 -16.45 5.47 -10.95
C LEU A 304 -15.55 6.35 -11.83
N ALA A 305 -15.16 5.86 -13.01
CA ALA A 305 -14.35 6.62 -13.97
C ALA A 305 -15.10 7.87 -14.43
N TYR A 306 -16.41 7.78 -14.68
CA TYR A 306 -17.27 8.91 -15.03
C TYR A 306 -17.25 9.98 -13.93
N GLN A 307 -17.52 9.59 -12.68
CA GLN A 307 -17.52 10.52 -11.53
C GLN A 307 -16.13 11.17 -11.31
N LEU A 308 -15.05 10.39 -11.42
CA LEU A 308 -13.68 10.91 -11.35
C LEU A 308 -13.41 11.94 -12.45
N THR A 309 -13.88 11.67 -13.67
CA THR A 309 -13.72 12.57 -14.83
C THR A 309 -14.50 13.88 -14.62
N CYS A 310 -15.73 13.81 -14.11
CA CYS A 310 -16.55 15.00 -13.79
C CYS A 310 -15.92 15.88 -12.71
N ILE A 311 -15.21 15.27 -11.75
CA ILE A 311 -14.47 16.00 -10.71
C ILE A 311 -13.21 16.64 -11.32
N ALA A 312 -12.44 15.87 -12.08
CA ALA A 312 -11.13 16.28 -12.60
C ALA A 312 -11.21 17.25 -13.79
N GLY A 313 -12.22 17.11 -14.64
CA GLY A 313 -12.35 17.91 -15.86
C GLY A 313 -11.42 17.47 -16.99
N ASN A 314 -11.00 16.20 -16.99
CA ASN A 314 -10.21 15.59 -18.05
C ASN A 314 -11.10 14.74 -18.99
N LEU A 315 -10.52 13.89 -19.82
CA LEU A 315 -11.25 12.99 -20.72
C LEU A 315 -11.54 11.65 -20.06
N LEU A 316 -12.75 11.12 -20.22
CA LEU A 316 -13.16 9.80 -19.67
C LEU A 316 -12.26 8.68 -20.20
N SER A 317 -11.88 8.71 -21.47
CA SER A 317 -10.94 7.74 -22.06
C SER A 317 -9.57 7.75 -21.38
N ARG A 318 -9.13 8.90 -20.86
CA ARG A 318 -7.87 9.03 -20.13
C ARG A 318 -7.99 8.50 -18.69
N THR A 319 -9.12 8.78 -18.04
CA THR A 319 -9.40 8.25 -16.70
C THR A 319 -9.39 6.71 -16.71
N LEU A 320 -9.99 6.09 -17.73
CA LEU A 320 -10.03 4.63 -17.90
C LEU A 320 -8.66 3.99 -18.18
N MET A 321 -7.68 4.80 -18.61
CA MET A 321 -6.30 4.34 -18.83
C MET A 321 -5.42 4.45 -17.57
N GLY A 322 -5.99 4.88 -16.43
CA GLY A 322 -5.27 5.20 -15.22
C GLY A 322 -4.69 6.62 -15.28
N GLY A 323 -3.85 6.98 -14.33
CA GLY A 323 -3.18 8.29 -14.35
C GLY A 323 -3.78 9.28 -13.37
N ARG A 324 -3.59 9.03 -12.08
CA ARG A 324 -3.99 9.95 -11.00
C ARG A 324 -3.40 11.35 -11.18
N SER A 325 -2.15 11.41 -11.65
CA SER A 325 -1.43 12.68 -11.88
C SER A 325 -2.13 13.55 -12.93
N GLU A 326 -2.59 12.95 -14.04
CA GLU A 326 -3.30 13.69 -15.11
C GLU A 326 -4.65 14.24 -14.63
N ARG A 327 -5.38 13.46 -13.82
CA ARG A 327 -6.66 13.92 -13.24
C ARG A 327 -6.47 15.12 -12.32
N ASN A 328 -5.47 15.06 -11.43
CA ASN A 328 -5.14 16.15 -10.51
C ASN A 328 -4.63 17.39 -11.27
N ASP A 329 -3.83 17.15 -12.32
CA ASP A 329 -3.32 18.21 -13.22
C ASP A 329 -4.46 19.02 -13.82
N HIS A 330 -5.48 18.34 -14.39
CA HIS A 330 -6.65 19.00 -14.99
C HIS A 330 -7.52 19.69 -13.92
N LEU A 331 -7.76 19.06 -12.77
CA LEU A 331 -8.52 19.67 -11.67
C LEU A 331 -7.92 21.02 -11.24
N LEU A 332 -6.60 21.04 -11.03
CA LEU A 332 -5.90 22.26 -10.64
C LEU A 332 -5.83 23.27 -11.77
N LEU A 333 -5.63 22.79 -13.02
CA LEU A 333 -5.62 23.65 -14.20
C LEU A 333 -6.95 24.42 -14.35
N HIS A 334 -8.09 23.75 -14.21
CA HIS A 334 -9.41 24.38 -14.16
C HIS A 334 -9.51 25.39 -13.00
N ALA A 335 -9.11 24.97 -11.79
CA ALA A 335 -9.26 25.79 -10.59
C ALA A 335 -8.43 27.08 -10.63
N PHE A 336 -7.19 27.02 -11.14
CA PHE A 336 -6.31 28.18 -11.25
C PHE A 336 -6.74 29.11 -12.41
N THR A 337 -7.09 28.54 -13.58
CA THR A 337 -7.50 29.33 -14.75
C THR A 337 -8.85 30.02 -14.49
N GLU A 338 -9.80 29.39 -13.79
CA GLU A 338 -11.08 30.02 -13.41
C GLU A 338 -10.89 31.31 -12.57
N ARG A 339 -9.72 31.47 -11.94
CA ARG A 339 -9.35 32.61 -11.09
C ARG A 339 -8.28 33.50 -11.73
N ASP A 340 -8.11 33.38 -13.04
CA ASP A 340 -7.18 34.16 -13.86
C ASP A 340 -5.69 34.02 -13.49
N TYR A 341 -5.29 32.88 -12.95
CA TYR A 341 -3.88 32.55 -12.71
C TYR A 341 -3.28 31.82 -13.92
N LEU A 342 -2.07 32.23 -14.28
CA LEU A 342 -1.26 31.54 -15.28
C LEU A 342 -0.68 30.26 -14.66
N VAL A 343 -0.82 29.15 -15.37
CA VAL A 343 -0.37 27.83 -14.88
C VAL A 343 0.94 27.46 -15.58
N PRO A 344 1.91 26.85 -14.87
CA PRO A 344 3.16 26.41 -15.50
C PRO A 344 2.94 25.45 -16.67
N GLU A 345 3.77 25.54 -17.68
CA GLU A 345 3.76 24.60 -18.80
C GLU A 345 4.34 23.24 -18.36
N ARG A 346 3.86 22.17 -18.97
CA ARG A 346 4.46 20.84 -18.77
C ARG A 346 5.91 20.86 -19.25
N THR A 347 6.82 20.43 -18.41
CA THR A 347 8.22 20.29 -18.78
C THR A 347 8.35 19.19 -19.83
N ILE A 348 8.46 19.56 -21.09
CA ILE A 348 8.81 18.60 -22.15
C ILE A 348 10.29 18.30 -21.95
N VAL A 349 10.59 17.11 -21.44
CA VAL A 349 11.98 16.63 -21.41
C VAL A 349 12.46 16.60 -22.86
N GLY A 350 13.34 17.53 -23.21
CA GLY A 350 13.79 17.75 -24.59
C GLY A 350 14.32 16.48 -25.24
N ASN A 351 14.16 16.44 -26.56
CA ASN A 351 14.68 15.40 -27.44
C ASN A 351 16.22 15.35 -27.48
N HIS A 352 16.85 15.13 -26.32
CA HIS A 352 18.18 14.52 -26.39
C HIS A 352 17.96 13.04 -26.71
N ARG A 353 18.49 12.60 -27.82
CA ARG A 353 18.47 11.23 -28.34
C ARG A 353 19.16 10.23 -27.38
N THR A 354 18.63 10.13 -26.21
CA THR A 354 18.78 8.94 -25.38
C THR A 354 17.37 8.37 -25.29
N THR A 355 17.24 7.19 -25.74
CA THR A 355 16.02 6.38 -25.66
C THR A 355 15.55 6.30 -24.20
N ILE A 356 14.83 7.34 -23.78
CA ILE A 356 14.06 7.25 -22.57
C ILE A 356 12.80 6.47 -22.93
N LYS A 357 12.83 5.18 -22.75
CA LYS A 357 11.64 4.34 -22.74
C LYS A 357 10.62 5.04 -21.84
N GLN A 358 9.45 5.30 -22.33
CA GLN A 358 8.35 5.95 -21.62
C GLN A 358 8.19 5.31 -20.25
N ALA A 359 8.49 6.05 -19.21
CA ALA A 359 8.15 5.64 -17.86
C ALA A 359 6.62 5.60 -17.76
N PRO A 360 6.01 4.50 -17.37
CA PRO A 360 4.58 4.48 -17.12
C PRO A 360 4.24 5.50 -16.03
N ALA A 361 3.07 6.10 -16.14
CA ALA A 361 2.58 7.09 -15.16
C ALA A 361 2.13 6.39 -13.88
N GLU A 362 3.01 5.60 -13.29
CA GLU A 362 2.79 5.02 -11.97
C GLU A 362 3.58 5.83 -10.96
N MET A 363 2.89 6.32 -9.96
CA MET A 363 3.51 6.75 -8.72
C MET A 363 4.40 5.58 -8.25
N PRO A 364 5.64 5.82 -7.85
CA PRO A 364 6.34 4.78 -7.13
C PRO A 364 5.47 4.47 -5.90
N HIS A 365 4.85 3.31 -5.90
CA HIS A 365 4.52 2.70 -4.63
C HIS A 365 5.86 2.66 -3.90
N GLU A 366 5.88 3.23 -2.72
CA GLU A 366 6.93 2.95 -1.77
C GLU A 366 6.86 1.44 -1.52
N SER A 367 7.40 0.67 -2.45
CA SER A 367 7.77 -0.69 -2.14
C SER A 367 9.02 -0.54 -1.27
N ASP A 368 8.83 -0.73 0.02
CA ASP A 368 9.91 -0.86 0.98
C ASP A 368 10.72 -2.13 0.63
N GLU A 369 11.47 -2.07 -0.47
CA GLU A 369 12.54 -3.03 -0.71
C GLU A 369 13.77 -2.62 0.11
N GLU A 370 13.58 -2.49 1.42
CA GLU A 370 14.68 -2.64 2.36
C GLU A 370 14.88 -4.15 2.55
N GLY A 371 15.60 -4.76 1.62
CA GLY A 371 16.24 -6.04 1.89
C GLY A 371 17.24 -5.82 3.03
N ASP A 372 17.14 -6.64 4.06
CA ASP A 372 18.08 -6.68 5.21
C ASP A 372 19.50 -7.12 4.74
N ASP A 373 20.07 -6.43 3.75
CA ASP A 373 21.45 -6.68 3.30
C ASP A 373 22.29 -5.49 3.78
N GLU A 374 22.74 -5.57 5.03
CA GLU A 374 23.54 -4.53 5.70
C GLU A 374 24.90 -4.25 5.04
N ASN A 375 25.22 -4.92 3.93
CA ASN A 375 26.55 -4.86 3.31
C ASN A 375 26.62 -4.21 1.91
N LYS A 376 25.53 -3.61 1.42
CA LYS A 376 25.61 -2.87 0.15
C LYS A 376 25.77 -1.37 0.42
N LYS A 377 26.94 -0.83 0.10
CA LYS A 377 27.16 0.63 0.05
C LYS A 377 26.08 1.26 -0.85
N PRO A 378 25.35 2.29 -0.39
CA PRO A 378 24.34 2.93 -1.21
C PRO A 378 24.99 3.58 -2.42
N ILE A 379 24.57 3.18 -3.60
CA ILE A 379 24.90 3.90 -4.85
C ILE A 379 24.24 5.28 -4.70
N LYS A 380 25.05 6.32 -4.61
CA LYS A 380 24.58 7.70 -4.56
C LYS A 380 23.91 8.08 -5.89
N THR A 381 22.68 7.65 -6.11
CA THR A 381 21.82 8.36 -7.05
C THR A 381 21.54 9.72 -6.41
N ALA A 382 21.80 10.79 -7.12
CA ALA A 382 21.54 12.16 -6.65
C ALA A 382 20.07 12.24 -6.23
N SER A 383 19.79 12.10 -4.94
CA SER A 383 18.45 12.11 -4.42
C SER A 383 17.91 13.53 -4.35
N THR A 384 16.95 13.81 -5.19
CA THR A 384 16.10 15.00 -5.09
C THR A 384 14.99 14.79 -4.04
N SER A 385 15.10 13.74 -3.21
CA SER A 385 14.06 13.39 -2.27
C SER A 385 14.06 14.31 -1.04
N TYR A 386 12.91 14.58 -0.51
CA TYR A 386 12.66 15.20 0.79
C TYR A 386 12.16 14.13 1.76
N THR A 387 12.31 14.39 3.05
CA THR A 387 11.88 13.45 4.11
C THR A 387 10.37 13.25 4.09
N GLY A 388 9.92 12.01 4.02
CA GLY A 388 8.50 11.62 4.00
C GLY A 388 7.82 11.68 5.36
N GLY A 389 6.75 10.91 5.53
CA GLY A 389 6.02 10.77 6.79
C GLY A 389 6.85 10.13 7.89
N LEU A 390 6.49 10.40 9.14
CA LEU A 390 7.17 9.84 10.32
C LEU A 390 6.56 8.47 10.67
N VAL A 391 7.43 7.48 10.83
CA VAL A 391 7.06 6.17 11.40
C VAL A 391 7.77 6.03 12.73
N LEU A 392 7.00 6.00 13.82
CA LEU A 392 7.54 5.86 15.18
C LEU A 392 8.24 4.49 15.34
N ALA A 393 9.27 4.44 16.16
CA ALA A 393 9.90 3.17 16.51
C ALA A 393 8.88 2.30 17.26
N PRO A 394 8.59 1.07 16.78
CA PRO A 394 7.63 0.20 17.45
C PRO A 394 8.19 -0.35 18.75
N LYS A 395 7.36 -0.41 19.78
CA LYS A 395 7.66 -1.15 20.99
C LYS A 395 7.28 -2.60 20.74
N LYS A 396 8.23 -3.38 20.22
CA LYS A 396 8.03 -4.79 19.83
C LYS A 396 7.47 -5.62 20.97
N GLY A 397 6.61 -6.58 20.68
CA GLY A 397 6.06 -7.51 21.66
C GLY A 397 4.68 -8.01 21.31
N PHE A 398 4.19 -8.88 22.18
CA PHE A 398 2.81 -9.36 22.14
C PHE A 398 2.01 -8.61 23.21
N TYR A 399 0.85 -8.09 22.81
CA TYR A 399 -0.06 -7.33 23.66
C TYR A 399 -1.39 -8.08 23.76
N ASP A 400 -1.74 -8.48 24.98
CA ASP A 400 -2.96 -9.23 25.34
C ASP A 400 -4.08 -8.33 25.91
N ARG A 401 -3.79 -7.03 26.05
CA ARG A 401 -4.75 -6.01 26.50
C ARG A 401 -5.21 -5.17 25.31
N PHE A 402 -6.36 -4.51 25.45
CA PHE A 402 -6.92 -3.70 24.38
C PHE A 402 -5.97 -2.58 23.93
N ILE A 403 -5.70 -2.56 22.63
CA ILE A 403 -4.96 -1.49 21.96
C ILE A 403 -5.98 -0.60 21.22
N LEU A 404 -5.92 0.68 21.49
CA LEU A 404 -6.76 1.69 20.83
C LEU A 404 -6.04 2.21 19.59
N LEU A 405 -6.69 2.15 18.42
CA LEU A 405 -6.18 2.72 17.17
C LEU A 405 -6.89 4.04 16.89
N LEU A 406 -6.13 5.11 16.84
CA LEU A 406 -6.58 6.44 16.41
C LEU A 406 -5.95 6.78 15.07
N ASP A 407 -6.73 7.36 14.15
CA ASP A 407 -6.28 7.73 12.80
C ASP A 407 -6.71 9.15 12.45
N PHE A 408 -5.81 9.93 11.84
CA PHE A 408 -6.12 11.27 11.35
C PHE A 408 -6.93 11.20 10.06
N ASN A 409 -8.05 11.88 10.04
CA ASN A 409 -8.93 11.94 8.88
C ASN A 409 -8.26 12.69 7.71
N SER A 410 -7.77 11.95 6.69
CA SER A 410 -7.12 12.52 5.50
C SER A 410 -6.04 13.55 5.88
N LEU A 411 -5.01 13.15 6.63
CA LEU A 411 -4.02 14.04 7.26
C LEU A 411 -3.45 15.11 6.31
N TYR A 412 -2.87 14.75 5.16
CA TYR A 412 -2.24 15.71 4.25
C TYR A 412 -3.25 16.70 3.62
N PRO A 413 -4.44 16.28 3.15
CA PRO A 413 -5.50 17.24 2.77
C PRO A 413 -5.91 18.19 3.88
N SER A 414 -5.96 17.71 5.13
CA SER A 414 -6.30 18.54 6.30
C SER A 414 -5.19 19.54 6.62
N ILE A 415 -3.92 19.14 6.51
CA ILE A 415 -2.75 20.03 6.67
C ILE A 415 -2.78 21.15 5.62
N ILE A 416 -3.08 20.84 4.38
CA ILE A 416 -3.16 21.83 3.29
C ILE A 416 -4.22 22.89 3.64
N GLN A 417 -5.35 22.49 4.23
CA GLN A 417 -6.42 23.40 4.65
C GLN A 417 -6.05 24.18 5.92
N GLU A 418 -5.45 23.54 6.93
CA GLU A 418 -5.09 24.13 8.22
C GLU A 418 -4.07 25.24 8.07
N PHE A 419 -3.02 24.99 7.29
CA PHE A 419 -1.88 25.89 7.11
C PHE A 419 -1.96 26.71 5.81
N ASN A 420 -3.10 26.69 5.12
CA ASN A 420 -3.33 27.46 3.88
C ASN A 420 -2.27 27.22 2.80
N VAL A 421 -1.85 25.96 2.60
CA VAL A 421 -0.73 25.59 1.71
C VAL A 421 -1.16 25.69 0.24
N CYS A 422 -0.61 26.66 -0.50
CA CYS A 422 -0.92 26.87 -1.91
C CYS A 422 0.24 27.61 -2.63
N PHE A 423 0.27 27.51 -3.95
CA PHE A 423 1.17 28.31 -4.79
C PHE A 423 0.86 29.81 -4.69
N THR A 424 -0.42 30.18 -4.46
CA THR A 424 -0.86 31.56 -4.35
C THR A 424 -0.56 32.20 -2.99
N THR A 425 -0.25 31.37 -1.98
CA THR A 425 0.08 31.82 -0.63
C THR A 425 1.57 31.65 -0.31
N TYR A 426 2.31 30.98 -1.16
CA TYR A 426 3.71 30.61 -0.95
C TYR A 426 4.66 31.77 -1.25
N MET A 427 5.48 32.14 -0.27
CA MET A 427 6.59 33.09 -0.45
C MET A 427 7.89 32.43 -0.01
N LYS A 428 8.85 32.37 -0.91
CA LYS A 428 10.18 31.84 -0.60
C LYS A 428 10.97 32.93 0.15
N LYS A 429 11.28 32.69 1.41
CA LYS A 429 12.12 33.59 2.17
C LYS A 429 13.55 33.60 1.62
N PRO A 430 14.20 34.76 1.49
CA PRO A 430 15.61 34.81 1.06
C PRO A 430 16.49 34.08 2.10
N MET A 431 17.29 33.15 1.62
CA MET A 431 18.25 32.42 2.44
C MET A 431 19.23 33.39 3.11
N LYS A 432 19.15 33.55 4.42
CA LYS A 432 20.20 34.22 5.19
C LYS A 432 21.44 33.34 5.15
N THR A 433 22.51 33.86 4.58
CA THR A 433 23.83 33.22 4.59
C THR A 433 24.32 33.10 6.03
N ARG A 434 24.07 31.95 6.66
CA ARG A 434 24.64 31.63 7.98
C ARG A 434 25.95 30.87 7.80
N ALA A 435 26.96 31.37 8.43
CA ALA A 435 28.25 30.70 8.55
C ALA A 435 28.08 29.41 9.38
N THR A 436 28.70 28.39 8.91
CA THR A 436 28.85 27.03 9.42
C THR A 436 28.74 26.82 10.93
N SER A 437 27.78 26.03 11.41
CA SER A 437 27.98 25.05 12.49
C SER A 437 26.71 24.17 12.69
N ASP A 438 26.96 22.91 12.91
CA ASP A 438 26.06 21.83 13.40
C ASP A 438 25.07 21.19 12.40
N ALA A 439 25.43 19.99 11.98
CA ALA A 439 24.76 19.25 10.92
C ALA A 439 23.48 18.46 11.34
N ASP A 440 23.24 18.25 12.62
CA ASP A 440 22.22 17.27 13.08
C ASP A 440 20.89 17.87 13.57
N GLN A 441 20.77 19.22 13.67
CA GLN A 441 19.49 19.89 13.95
C GLN A 441 18.92 20.64 12.72
N LYS A 442 19.49 20.37 11.54
CA LYS A 442 19.22 21.20 10.33
C LYS A 442 17.84 20.99 9.69
N ASP A 443 17.23 19.81 9.84
CA ASP A 443 16.02 19.50 9.06
C ASP A 443 14.72 20.15 9.58
N SER A 444 14.63 20.47 10.87
CA SER A 444 13.38 20.94 11.46
C SER A 444 13.16 22.44 11.38
N ASN A 445 14.23 23.25 11.53
CA ASN A 445 14.08 24.70 11.52
C ASN A 445 14.23 25.29 10.10
N GLU A 446 14.98 24.64 9.21
CA GLU A 446 15.23 25.14 7.84
C GLU A 446 13.96 25.23 7.00
N ILE A 447 12.99 24.31 7.14
CA ILE A 447 11.77 24.30 6.33
C ILE A 447 10.82 25.45 6.73
N ASN A 448 10.67 25.73 8.03
CA ASN A 448 9.90 26.89 8.52
C ASN A 448 10.57 28.23 8.16
N ASP A 449 11.91 28.23 8.04
CA ASP A 449 12.65 29.42 7.63
C ASP A 449 12.59 29.66 6.11
N ILE A 450 12.40 28.59 5.30
CA ILE A 450 12.35 28.68 3.83
C ILE A 450 10.94 29.03 3.33
N VAL A 451 9.90 28.51 4.00
CA VAL A 451 8.50 28.63 3.54
C VAL A 451 7.75 29.62 4.44
N ALA A 452 7.31 30.74 3.87
CA ALA A 452 6.31 31.60 4.47
C ALA A 452 4.99 31.42 3.71
N LEU A 453 3.88 31.35 4.43
CA LEU A 453 2.54 31.22 3.84
C LEU A 453 1.68 32.42 4.27
N ASP A 454 1.00 33.03 3.32
CA ASP A 454 0.05 34.10 3.57
C ASP A 454 -1.22 33.52 4.21
N GLU A 455 -1.57 33.97 5.39
CA GLU A 455 -2.78 33.56 6.12
C GLU A 455 -3.99 34.43 5.82
N THR A 456 -3.79 35.62 5.21
CA THR A 456 -4.84 36.58 4.97
C THR A 456 -5.77 36.20 3.83
N THR A 457 -5.23 35.62 2.74
CA THR A 457 -5.99 35.21 1.56
C THR A 457 -6.08 33.70 1.47
N LYS A 458 -7.27 33.16 1.28
CA LYS A 458 -7.46 31.71 1.16
C LYS A 458 -6.90 31.19 -0.16
N GLY A 459 -5.97 30.26 -0.09
CA GLY A 459 -5.33 29.65 -1.25
C GLY A 459 -6.29 28.80 -2.07
N ILE A 460 -5.99 28.64 -3.37
CA ILE A 460 -6.81 27.87 -4.32
C ILE A 460 -6.81 26.38 -3.97
N LEU A 461 -5.64 25.82 -3.64
CA LEU A 461 -5.50 24.39 -3.31
C LEU A 461 -6.30 24.01 -2.05
N PRO A 462 -6.19 24.74 -0.91
CA PRO A 462 -7.06 24.51 0.25
C PRO A 462 -8.56 24.61 -0.07
N LEU A 463 -8.94 25.58 -0.93
CA LEU A 463 -10.34 25.78 -1.30
C LEU A 463 -10.89 24.59 -2.12
N GLU A 464 -10.12 24.05 -3.05
CA GLU A 464 -10.56 22.90 -3.87
C GLU A 464 -10.63 21.61 -3.01
N ILE A 465 -9.68 21.41 -2.10
CA ILE A 465 -9.73 20.29 -1.13
C ILE A 465 -10.97 20.41 -0.22
N TYR A 466 -11.24 21.61 0.29
CA TYR A 466 -12.43 21.89 1.12
C TYR A 466 -13.71 21.50 0.38
N LYS A 467 -13.86 21.90 -0.89
CA LYS A 467 -15.02 21.54 -1.72
C LYS A 467 -15.19 20.02 -1.84
N LEU A 468 -14.10 19.29 -2.08
CA LEU A 468 -14.13 17.82 -2.22
C LEU A 468 -14.52 17.13 -0.90
N VAL A 469 -13.95 17.60 0.22
CA VAL A 469 -14.22 17.05 1.55
C VAL A 469 -15.67 17.31 1.96
N GLU A 470 -16.15 18.55 1.74
CA GLU A 470 -17.52 18.94 2.10
C GLU A 470 -18.56 18.16 1.27
N ARG A 471 -18.38 18.07 -0.04
CA ARG A 471 -19.25 17.26 -0.91
C ARG A 471 -19.27 15.78 -0.48
N ARG A 472 -18.10 15.24 -0.08
CA ARG A 472 -18.02 13.88 0.44
C ARG A 472 -18.82 13.74 1.75
N ARG A 473 -18.72 14.73 2.63
CA ARG A 473 -19.47 14.78 3.93
C ARG A 473 -20.99 14.80 3.68
N GLU A 474 -21.44 15.61 2.74
CA GLU A 474 -22.85 15.71 2.32
C GLU A 474 -23.36 14.34 1.82
N VAL A 475 -22.62 13.70 0.90
CA VAL A 475 -23.00 12.39 0.34
C VAL A 475 -23.03 11.31 1.45
N LYS A 476 -22.06 11.31 2.37
CA LYS A 476 -22.05 10.38 3.51
C LYS A 476 -23.26 10.59 4.44
N LYS A 477 -23.67 11.85 4.63
CA LYS A 477 -24.87 12.19 5.42
C LYS A 477 -26.13 11.60 4.77
N LEU A 478 -26.28 11.77 3.45
CA LEU A 478 -27.40 11.19 2.68
C LEU A 478 -27.44 9.65 2.80
N ILE A 479 -26.29 8.98 2.73
CA ILE A 479 -26.18 7.50 2.91
C ILE A 479 -26.66 7.09 4.32
N LYS A 480 -26.28 7.84 5.38
CA LYS A 480 -26.63 7.52 6.77
C LYS A 480 -28.11 7.72 7.08
N GLU A 481 -28.73 8.73 6.48
CA GLU A 481 -30.13 9.08 6.73
C GLU A 481 -31.11 8.02 6.20
N LYS A 482 -30.70 7.16 5.28
CA LYS A 482 -31.35 5.93 4.75
C LYS A 482 -32.89 5.97 4.50
N LYS A 483 -33.57 7.04 4.79
CA LYS A 483 -35.02 7.13 4.63
C LYS A 483 -35.33 7.37 3.14
N ASN A 484 -35.96 6.36 2.48
CA ASN A 484 -36.48 6.43 1.12
C ASN A 484 -35.46 6.39 -0.05
N LEU A 485 -34.27 5.81 0.14
CA LEU A 485 -33.32 5.60 -0.96
C LEU A 485 -33.48 4.21 -1.57
N SER A 486 -33.50 4.15 -2.91
CA SER A 486 -33.41 2.85 -3.61
C SER A 486 -31.98 2.28 -3.51
N ASP A 487 -31.85 0.98 -3.67
CA ASP A 487 -30.52 0.30 -3.68
C ASP A 487 -29.61 0.88 -4.75
N GLU A 488 -30.18 1.27 -5.90
CA GLU A 488 -29.43 1.91 -7.00
C GLU A 488 -28.86 3.27 -6.59
N GLN A 489 -29.64 4.08 -5.86
CA GLN A 489 -29.20 5.38 -5.35
C GLN A 489 -28.09 5.23 -4.31
N LEU A 490 -28.19 4.23 -3.43
CA LEU A 490 -27.15 3.93 -2.43
C LEU A 490 -25.82 3.59 -3.11
N VAL A 491 -25.85 2.78 -4.17
CA VAL A 491 -24.68 2.42 -4.96
C VAL A 491 -24.08 3.68 -5.61
N GLN A 492 -24.89 4.55 -6.22
CA GLN A 492 -24.44 5.80 -6.84
C GLN A 492 -23.77 6.72 -5.81
N TYR A 493 -24.37 6.88 -4.64
CA TYR A 493 -23.79 7.71 -3.57
C TYR A 493 -22.46 7.11 -3.06
N ASP A 494 -22.37 5.80 -2.94
CA ASP A 494 -21.11 5.14 -2.54
C ASP A 494 -20.01 5.38 -3.57
N ILE A 495 -20.31 5.28 -4.86
CA ILE A 495 -19.38 5.59 -5.96
C ILE A 495 -18.91 7.05 -5.85
N ARG A 496 -19.83 7.99 -5.63
CA ARG A 496 -19.51 9.43 -5.54
C ARG A 496 -18.59 9.72 -4.34
N GLN A 497 -18.89 9.18 -3.14
CA GLN A 497 -18.03 9.43 -1.97
C GLN A 497 -16.65 8.80 -2.14
N LYS A 498 -16.54 7.65 -2.82
CA LYS A 498 -15.26 7.02 -3.17
C LYS A 498 -14.45 7.91 -4.13
N ALA A 499 -15.10 8.47 -5.17
CA ALA A 499 -14.46 9.37 -6.13
C ALA A 499 -13.90 10.62 -5.43
N TYR A 500 -14.68 11.27 -4.55
CA TYR A 500 -14.21 12.42 -3.76
C TYR A 500 -13.02 12.07 -2.87
N LYS A 501 -13.07 10.91 -2.19
CA LYS A 501 -11.98 10.44 -1.32
C LYS A 501 -10.68 10.23 -2.13
N LEU A 502 -10.78 9.53 -3.26
CA LEU A 502 -9.62 9.22 -4.11
C LEU A 502 -8.98 10.49 -4.65
N THR A 503 -9.78 11.46 -5.11
CA THR A 503 -9.28 12.73 -5.65
C THR A 503 -8.60 13.57 -4.56
N ALA A 504 -9.27 13.79 -3.42
CA ALA A 504 -8.73 14.60 -2.34
C ALA A 504 -7.39 14.05 -1.81
N ASN A 505 -7.30 12.74 -1.61
CA ASN A 505 -6.09 12.09 -1.09
C ASN A 505 -4.94 12.08 -2.10
N SER A 506 -5.23 12.13 -3.41
CA SER A 506 -4.19 12.10 -4.44
C SER A 506 -3.58 13.48 -4.75
N LEU A 507 -4.21 14.59 -4.32
CA LEU A 507 -3.76 15.96 -4.64
C LEU A 507 -2.36 16.27 -4.10
N TYR A 508 -2.04 15.85 -2.86
CA TYR A 508 -0.69 16.01 -2.29
C TYR A 508 0.38 15.38 -3.20
N GLY A 509 0.09 14.23 -3.81
CA GLY A 509 1.03 13.51 -4.67
C GLY A 509 1.51 14.32 -5.89
N CYS A 510 0.71 15.28 -6.38
CA CYS A 510 1.12 16.15 -7.49
C CYS A 510 2.25 17.10 -7.11
N LEU A 511 2.25 17.59 -5.88
CA LEU A 511 3.28 18.52 -5.37
C LEU A 511 4.64 17.82 -5.27
N GLY A 512 4.67 16.53 -4.93
CA GLY A 512 5.88 15.74 -4.79
C GLY A 512 6.34 15.02 -6.06
N PHE A 513 5.52 14.99 -7.11
CA PHE A 513 5.82 14.24 -8.34
C PHE A 513 6.55 15.12 -9.37
N LYS A 514 7.82 14.80 -9.63
CA LYS A 514 8.75 15.58 -10.49
C LYS A 514 8.19 15.89 -11.90
N TYR A 515 7.36 14.99 -12.46
CA TYR A 515 6.81 15.15 -13.81
C TYR A 515 5.43 15.84 -13.84
N SER A 516 4.92 16.23 -12.68
CA SER A 516 3.69 17.02 -12.58
C SER A 516 3.97 18.47 -12.95
N ARG A 517 3.02 19.10 -13.66
CA ARG A 517 3.00 20.56 -13.91
C ARG A 517 3.05 21.35 -12.59
N PHE A 518 2.42 20.82 -11.56
CA PHE A 518 2.29 21.42 -10.23
C PHE A 518 3.34 20.90 -9.24
N TYR A 519 4.49 20.43 -9.72
CA TYR A 519 5.59 19.99 -8.85
C TYR A 519 6.16 21.18 -8.06
N CYS A 520 6.17 21.06 -6.74
CA CYS A 520 6.81 22.02 -5.84
C CYS A 520 7.37 21.30 -4.62
N LYS A 521 8.67 21.02 -4.65
CA LYS A 521 9.38 20.29 -3.59
C LYS A 521 9.19 20.95 -2.21
N ASP A 522 9.28 22.28 -2.15
CA ASP A 522 9.22 23.04 -0.90
C ASP A 522 7.85 22.88 -0.21
N LEU A 523 6.75 22.99 -0.97
CA LEU A 523 5.39 22.79 -0.44
C LEU A 523 5.16 21.32 -0.02
N ALA A 524 5.65 20.36 -0.80
CA ALA A 524 5.52 18.94 -0.47
C ALA A 524 6.30 18.61 0.83
N ALA A 525 7.51 19.13 0.96
CA ALA A 525 8.37 18.99 2.15
C ALA A 525 7.72 19.64 3.38
N PHE A 526 7.10 20.82 3.22
CA PHE A 526 6.38 21.51 4.30
C PHE A 526 5.20 20.68 4.81
N ILE A 527 4.41 20.08 3.91
CA ILE A 527 3.25 19.24 4.28
C ILE A 527 3.71 18.01 5.09
N THR A 528 4.75 17.31 4.64
CA THR A 528 5.27 16.16 5.38
C THR A 528 5.90 16.56 6.71
N PHE A 529 6.57 17.71 6.76
CA PHE A 529 7.13 18.28 8.00
C PHE A 529 6.02 18.53 9.02
N LYS A 530 4.94 19.23 8.62
CA LYS A 530 3.78 19.50 9.50
C LYS A 530 3.08 18.19 9.92
N GLY A 531 3.03 17.18 9.05
CA GLY A 531 2.51 15.86 9.39
C GLY A 531 3.32 15.18 10.51
N ARG A 532 4.66 15.25 10.41
CA ARG A 532 5.55 14.73 11.46
C ARG A 532 5.35 15.48 12.79
N GLU A 533 5.25 16.81 12.73
CA GLU A 533 5.02 17.67 13.89
C GLU A 533 3.70 17.33 14.59
N ILE A 534 2.61 17.21 13.84
CA ILE A 534 1.26 16.85 14.34
C ILE A 534 1.28 15.47 15.02
N LEU A 535 1.91 14.48 14.39
CA LEU A 535 2.02 13.12 14.95
C LEU A 535 2.80 13.12 16.27
N MET A 536 3.90 13.89 16.34
CA MET A 536 4.70 14.02 17.57
C MET A 536 3.95 14.76 18.67
N GLN A 537 3.21 15.81 18.33
CA GLN A 537 2.36 16.55 19.31
C GLN A 537 1.26 15.64 19.85
N ALA A 538 0.58 14.88 18.98
CA ALA A 538 -0.44 13.91 19.39
C ALA A 538 0.14 12.85 20.33
N LYS A 539 1.33 12.32 20.03
CA LYS A 539 2.05 11.39 20.91
C LYS A 539 2.31 12.04 22.30
N THR A 540 2.81 13.27 22.32
CA THR A 540 3.12 13.99 23.55
C THR A 540 1.85 14.21 24.39
N ILE A 541 0.72 14.55 23.77
CA ILE A 541 -0.58 14.73 24.47
C ILE A 541 -1.01 13.40 25.11
N VAL A 542 -0.96 12.28 24.35
CA VAL A 542 -1.33 10.96 24.84
C VAL A 542 -0.43 10.55 26.06
N GLU A 543 0.88 10.78 25.94
CA GLU A 543 1.83 10.46 27.00
C GLU A 543 1.63 11.33 28.25
N ARG A 544 1.22 12.61 28.10
CA ARG A 544 0.84 13.47 29.23
C ARG A 544 -0.41 12.97 29.95
N MET A 545 -1.33 12.33 29.21
CA MET A 545 -2.53 11.71 29.79
C MET A 545 -2.24 10.34 30.45
N ASN A 546 -0.97 9.97 30.56
CA ASN A 546 -0.49 8.70 31.16
C ASN A 546 -0.89 7.45 30.35
N TYR A 547 -1.01 7.57 29.03
CA TYR A 547 -1.21 6.42 28.14
C TYR A 547 0.05 6.17 27.30
N ASP A 548 0.37 4.90 27.09
CA ASP A 548 1.58 4.48 26.39
C ASP A 548 1.33 4.35 24.88
N VAL A 549 2.03 5.16 24.08
CA VAL A 549 2.02 5.05 22.61
C VAL A 549 3.03 3.95 22.22
N ILE A 550 2.53 2.83 21.71
CA ILE A 550 3.35 1.68 21.33
C ILE A 550 3.84 1.76 19.88
N TYR A 551 3.08 2.45 19.00
CA TYR A 551 3.43 2.57 17.59
C TYR A 551 2.64 3.73 16.96
N GLY A 552 3.14 4.25 15.84
CA GLY A 552 2.46 5.25 15.02
C GLY A 552 3.07 5.28 13.63
N ASP A 553 2.22 5.44 12.61
CA ASP A 553 2.65 5.40 11.21
C ASP A 553 1.96 6.52 10.43
N THR A 554 2.70 7.57 10.15
CA THR A 554 2.31 8.71 9.32
C THR A 554 1.08 9.47 9.86
N ASP A 555 -0.09 8.85 9.87
CA ASP A 555 -1.39 9.44 10.26
C ASP A 555 -2.11 8.65 11.36
N SER A 556 -1.48 7.62 11.93
CA SER A 556 -2.14 6.78 12.94
C SER A 556 -1.28 6.62 14.20
N ILE A 557 -1.95 6.42 15.34
CA ILE A 557 -1.31 6.15 16.64
C ILE A 557 -1.99 4.95 17.29
N MET A 558 -1.18 4.04 17.81
CA MET A 558 -1.62 2.86 18.58
C MET A 558 -1.25 3.05 20.03
N ILE A 559 -2.25 2.93 20.90
CA ILE A 559 -2.15 3.25 22.31
C ILE A 559 -2.46 2.00 23.12
N ASN A 560 -1.54 1.59 23.99
CA ASN A 560 -1.80 0.54 24.96
C ASN A 560 -2.61 1.13 26.11
N THR A 561 -3.85 0.68 26.28
CA THR A 561 -4.74 1.16 27.35
C THR A 561 -4.56 0.40 28.65
N ASN A 562 -3.93 -0.76 28.60
CA ASN A 562 -3.81 -1.73 29.71
C ASN A 562 -5.18 -2.15 30.29
N SER A 563 -6.28 -1.85 29.59
CA SER A 563 -7.65 -2.22 30.00
C SER A 563 -8.10 -3.52 29.33
N ILE A 564 -9.03 -4.22 29.96
CA ILE A 564 -9.72 -5.40 29.43
C ILE A 564 -11.21 -5.12 29.17
N ASP A 565 -11.66 -3.87 29.42
CA ASP A 565 -13.04 -3.44 29.21
C ASP A 565 -13.15 -2.59 27.94
N TYR A 566 -13.94 -3.05 26.98
CA TYR A 566 -14.13 -2.38 25.68
C TYR A 566 -14.77 -0.99 25.82
N ASP A 567 -15.81 -0.85 26.66
CA ASP A 567 -16.53 0.42 26.81
C ASP A 567 -15.64 1.48 27.50
N GLN A 568 -14.80 1.04 28.44
CA GLN A 568 -13.77 1.89 29.06
C GLN A 568 -12.75 2.38 28.00
N VAL A 569 -12.31 1.50 27.12
CA VAL A 569 -11.34 1.85 26.04
C VAL A 569 -11.94 2.89 25.08
N ILE A 570 -13.21 2.76 24.73
CA ILE A 570 -13.91 3.74 23.87
C ILE A 570 -14.02 5.10 24.58
N ALA A 571 -14.30 5.09 25.89
CA ALA A 571 -14.36 6.32 26.70
C ALA A 571 -12.98 7.01 26.77
N ILE A 572 -11.91 6.24 26.95
CA ILE A 572 -10.50 6.74 26.90
C ILE A 572 -10.23 7.35 25.52
N GLY A 573 -10.60 6.63 24.47
CA GLY A 573 -10.43 7.10 23.08
C GLY A 573 -11.15 8.42 22.80
N ALA A 574 -12.39 8.56 23.31
CA ALA A 574 -13.15 9.80 23.18
C ALA A 574 -12.48 10.98 23.88
N LYS A 575 -11.92 10.76 25.07
CA LYS A 575 -11.17 11.80 25.83
C LYS A 575 -9.92 12.24 25.04
N ILE A 576 -9.11 11.27 24.59
CA ILE A 576 -7.88 11.56 23.82
C ILE A 576 -8.21 12.30 22.52
N ARG A 577 -9.20 11.79 21.77
CA ARG A 577 -9.67 12.41 20.51
C ARG A 577 -10.06 13.87 20.73
N ASN A 578 -10.88 14.14 21.75
CA ASN A 578 -11.35 15.51 22.07
C ASN A 578 -10.18 16.45 22.41
N GLU A 579 -9.20 15.97 23.16
CA GLU A 579 -8.04 16.77 23.56
C GLU A 579 -7.12 17.10 22.37
N ILE A 580 -6.89 16.13 21.48
CA ILE A 580 -6.08 16.38 20.27
C ILE A 580 -6.83 17.31 19.30
N ASN A 581 -8.14 17.07 19.08
CA ASN A 581 -8.94 17.86 18.14
C ASN A 581 -9.13 19.31 18.57
N ARG A 582 -8.97 19.65 19.86
CA ARG A 582 -8.98 21.04 20.34
C ARG A 582 -7.81 21.87 19.81
N GLN A 583 -6.71 21.24 19.39
CA GLN A 583 -5.50 21.95 18.95
C GLN A 583 -5.62 22.51 17.53
N TYR A 584 -6.56 22.01 16.72
CA TYR A 584 -6.65 22.28 15.28
C TYR A 584 -8.09 22.59 14.87
N LYS A 585 -8.23 23.36 13.77
CA LYS A 585 -9.54 23.70 13.17
C LYS A 585 -9.97 22.65 12.14
N ASN A 586 -9.03 22.18 11.31
CA ASN A 586 -9.31 21.32 10.15
C ASN A 586 -8.67 19.93 10.25
N VAL A 587 -7.75 19.72 11.20
CA VAL A 587 -7.11 18.41 11.41
C VAL A 587 -7.90 17.69 12.51
N GLU A 588 -8.46 16.53 12.17
CA GLU A 588 -9.28 15.74 13.10
C GLU A 588 -8.73 14.32 13.20
N ILE A 589 -8.56 13.83 14.43
CA ILE A 589 -8.26 12.42 14.70
C ILE A 589 -9.57 11.70 15.10
N GLY A 590 -9.73 10.47 14.66
CA GLY A 590 -10.88 9.62 14.99
C GLY A 590 -10.45 8.28 15.58
N ILE A 591 -11.40 7.59 16.22
CA ILE A 591 -11.19 6.18 16.63
C ILE A 591 -11.42 5.33 15.38
N ASP A 592 -10.37 4.66 14.90
CA ASP A 592 -10.44 3.78 13.72
C ASP A 592 -10.74 2.32 14.11
N GLY A 593 -10.33 1.90 15.32
CA GLY A 593 -10.61 0.57 15.81
C GLY A 593 -10.06 0.30 17.19
N VAL A 594 -10.42 -0.89 17.71
CA VAL A 594 -9.90 -1.43 18.96
C VAL A 594 -9.40 -2.84 18.67
N PHE A 595 -8.17 -3.13 19.05
CA PHE A 595 -7.58 -4.47 18.94
C PHE A 595 -7.66 -5.18 20.30
N LYS A 596 -8.19 -6.40 20.32
CA LYS A 596 -8.24 -7.27 21.52
C LYS A 596 -6.83 -7.77 21.89
N ALA A 597 -6.07 -8.14 20.88
CA ALA A 597 -4.69 -8.60 21.00
C ALA A 597 -3.89 -8.12 19.80
N MET A 598 -2.59 -7.92 19.98
CA MET A 598 -1.70 -7.44 18.90
C MET A 598 -0.30 -8.03 19.05
N LEU A 599 0.23 -8.55 17.94
CA LEU A 599 1.63 -8.95 17.79
C LEU A 599 2.35 -7.89 16.94
N LEU A 600 3.21 -7.08 17.55
CA LEU A 600 3.94 -5.97 16.91
C LEU A 600 5.42 -6.36 16.74
N LEU A 601 5.86 -6.57 15.51
CA LEU A 601 7.22 -7.07 15.21
C LEU A 601 8.21 -5.96 14.84
N LYS A 602 7.87 -5.19 13.79
CA LYS A 602 8.74 -4.12 13.24
C LYS A 602 7.87 -2.98 12.71
N LYS A 603 8.51 -1.89 12.27
CA LYS A 603 7.81 -0.81 11.53
C LYS A 603 6.99 -1.43 10.40
N LYS A 604 5.69 -1.08 10.32
CA LYS A 604 4.72 -1.54 9.31
C LYS A 604 4.44 -3.06 9.30
N LYS A 605 4.93 -3.82 10.31
CA LYS A 605 4.76 -5.28 10.40
C LYS A 605 4.09 -5.68 11.72
N TYR A 606 2.80 -6.02 11.65
CA TYR A 606 2.02 -6.47 12.82
C TYR A 606 0.84 -7.36 12.42
N ALA A 607 0.36 -8.16 13.40
CA ALA A 607 -0.91 -8.88 13.34
C ALA A 607 -1.78 -8.42 14.52
N ALA A 608 -3.07 -8.21 14.30
CA ALA A 608 -3.99 -7.76 15.35
C ALA A 608 -5.37 -8.39 15.20
N LEU A 609 -6.04 -8.60 16.33
CA LEU A 609 -7.43 -9.08 16.39
C LEU A 609 -8.35 -7.88 16.67
N ILE A 610 -9.00 -7.37 15.62
CA ILE A 610 -9.94 -6.25 15.68
C ILE A 610 -11.21 -6.72 16.38
N VAL A 611 -11.77 -5.87 17.23
CA VAL A 611 -13.06 -6.08 17.90
C VAL A 611 -14.05 -5.04 17.40
N GLU A 612 -15.19 -5.50 16.91
CA GLU A 612 -16.33 -4.64 16.57
C GLU A 612 -17.55 -5.06 17.38
N LYS A 613 -18.21 -4.09 18.01
CA LYS A 613 -19.44 -4.31 18.78
C LYS A 613 -20.63 -4.10 17.84
N SER A 614 -21.38 -5.17 17.58
CA SER A 614 -22.61 -5.12 16.77
C SER A 614 -23.69 -4.29 17.48
N PRO A 615 -24.67 -3.71 16.75
CA PRO A 615 -25.86 -3.10 17.37
C PRO A 615 -26.64 -4.05 18.29
N THR A 616 -26.49 -5.36 18.10
CA THR A 616 -27.07 -6.41 18.97
C THR A 616 -26.24 -6.69 20.23
N GLN A 617 -25.20 -5.90 20.49
CA GLN A 617 -24.22 -6.03 21.59
C GLN A 617 -23.32 -7.27 21.50
N GLU A 618 -23.36 -8.03 20.42
CA GLU A 618 -22.43 -9.15 20.19
C GLU A 618 -21.10 -8.63 19.65
N PHE A 619 -19.99 -9.22 20.12
CA PHE A 619 -18.63 -8.91 19.65
C PHE A 619 -18.29 -9.75 18.42
N THR A 620 -17.91 -9.11 17.34
CA THR A 620 -17.32 -9.77 16.17
C THR A 620 -15.81 -9.54 16.16
N TYR A 621 -15.06 -10.56 15.75
CA TYR A 621 -13.61 -10.55 15.73
C TYR A 621 -13.10 -10.73 14.31
N LYS A 622 -12.15 -9.90 13.91
CA LYS A 622 -11.55 -9.95 12.58
C LYS A 622 -10.03 -9.81 12.68
N THR A 623 -9.29 -10.74 12.10
CA THR A 623 -7.83 -10.66 12.06
C THR A 623 -7.38 -9.64 11.00
N GLU A 624 -6.52 -8.71 11.38
CA GLU A 624 -5.85 -7.77 10.49
C GLU A 624 -4.36 -8.08 10.44
N LEU A 625 -3.83 -8.24 9.22
CA LEU A 625 -2.42 -8.52 8.96
C LEU A 625 -1.84 -7.36 8.14
N LYS A 626 -0.77 -6.75 8.63
CA LYS A 626 -0.09 -5.63 7.93
C LYS A 626 1.40 -5.94 7.75
N GLY A 627 1.85 -5.92 6.50
CA GLY A 627 3.25 -5.98 6.11
C GLY A 627 4.03 -7.24 6.51
N LEU A 628 3.35 -8.23 7.08
CA LEU A 628 3.96 -9.51 7.44
C LEU A 628 4.30 -10.33 6.18
N ASP A 629 5.25 -11.22 6.30
CA ASP A 629 5.69 -12.10 5.22
C ASP A 629 4.52 -12.91 4.65
N ILE A 630 3.59 -13.33 5.48
CA ILE A 630 2.38 -14.07 5.11
C ILE A 630 1.45 -13.29 4.15
N VAL A 631 1.52 -11.97 4.12
CA VAL A 631 0.72 -11.13 3.21
C VAL A 631 1.44 -10.93 1.86
N ARG A 632 2.73 -11.21 1.80
CA ARG A 632 3.57 -10.94 0.63
C ARG A 632 3.51 -12.11 -0.36
N ARG A 633 3.38 -11.76 -1.66
CA ARG A 633 3.27 -12.75 -2.76
C ARG A 633 4.59 -13.48 -3.08
N ASP A 634 5.74 -12.99 -2.61
CA ASP A 634 7.06 -13.57 -2.83
C ASP A 634 7.37 -14.77 -1.90
N TRP A 635 6.46 -15.10 -0.99
CA TRP A 635 6.47 -16.31 -0.18
C TRP A 635 5.51 -17.33 -0.78
N CYS A 636 5.87 -18.62 -0.73
CA CYS A 636 5.02 -19.69 -1.26
C CYS A 636 3.70 -19.79 -0.45
N GLN A 637 2.67 -20.37 -1.05
CA GLN A 637 1.35 -20.49 -0.43
C GLN A 637 1.42 -21.26 0.89
N LEU A 638 2.20 -22.36 0.93
CA LEU A 638 2.41 -23.17 2.13
C LEU A 638 2.98 -22.36 3.29
N ALA A 639 4.03 -21.54 3.04
CA ALA A 639 4.64 -20.68 4.08
C ALA A 639 3.65 -19.63 4.59
N ARG A 640 2.77 -19.13 3.72
CA ARG A 640 1.72 -18.18 4.09
C ARG A 640 0.65 -18.86 4.95
N SER A 641 0.19 -20.06 4.55
CA SER A 641 -0.83 -20.84 5.28
C SER A 641 -0.36 -21.20 6.69
N ILE A 642 0.88 -21.66 6.83
CA ILE A 642 1.45 -21.99 8.15
C ILE A 642 1.65 -20.71 9.01
N GLY A 643 2.06 -19.61 8.37
CA GLY A 643 2.18 -18.32 9.07
C GLY A 643 0.83 -17.79 9.56
N GLU A 644 -0.23 -17.90 8.76
CA GLU A 644 -1.60 -17.55 9.16
C GLU A 644 -2.09 -18.41 10.32
N TYR A 645 -1.78 -19.72 10.27
CA TYR A 645 -2.09 -20.66 11.37
C TYR A 645 -1.36 -20.22 12.66
N VAL A 646 -0.06 -19.96 12.59
CA VAL A 646 0.75 -19.52 13.74
C VAL A 646 0.17 -18.23 14.34
N VAL A 647 -0.17 -17.24 13.51
CA VAL A 647 -0.79 -15.98 13.97
C VAL A 647 -2.15 -16.25 14.63
N SER A 648 -2.97 -17.15 14.07
CA SER A 648 -4.29 -17.47 14.64
C SER A 648 -4.16 -18.09 16.05
N ILE A 649 -3.15 -18.94 16.27
CA ILE A 649 -2.88 -19.55 17.57
C ILE A 649 -2.34 -18.49 18.56
N ILE A 650 -1.42 -17.62 18.13
CA ILE A 650 -0.88 -16.51 18.97
C ILE A 650 -2.02 -15.60 19.44
N LEU A 651 -2.97 -15.26 18.54
CA LEU A 651 -4.08 -14.35 18.85
C LEU A 651 -5.28 -15.05 19.50
N SER A 652 -5.23 -16.36 19.76
CA SER A 652 -6.36 -17.16 20.29
C SER A 652 -6.70 -16.84 21.76
N GLY A 653 -5.74 -16.30 22.52
CA GLY A 653 -5.91 -16.03 23.95
C GLY A 653 -5.57 -17.22 24.85
N GLN A 654 -4.95 -18.28 24.30
CA GLN A 654 -4.43 -19.43 25.06
C GLN A 654 -3.19 -19.00 25.87
N SER A 655 -2.82 -19.82 26.83
CA SER A 655 -1.59 -19.59 27.61
C SER A 655 -0.36 -19.69 26.68
N ARG A 656 0.72 -19.02 27.05
CA ARG A 656 1.96 -18.99 26.28
C ARG A 656 2.49 -20.39 25.95
N ASP A 657 2.52 -21.27 26.96
CA ASP A 657 3.07 -22.63 26.84
C ASP A 657 2.21 -23.47 25.87
N GLU A 658 0.88 -23.40 26.00
CA GLU A 658 -0.06 -24.07 25.09
C GLU A 658 0.12 -23.60 23.64
N VAL A 659 0.30 -22.28 23.43
CA VAL A 659 0.56 -21.67 22.11
C VAL A 659 1.83 -22.29 21.49
N LEU A 660 2.93 -22.33 22.25
CA LEU A 660 4.22 -22.85 21.79
C LEU A 660 4.15 -24.35 21.47
N ASP A 661 3.55 -25.15 22.36
CA ASP A 661 3.39 -26.60 22.16
C ASP A 661 2.56 -26.91 20.91
N THR A 662 1.46 -26.20 20.72
CA THR A 662 0.58 -26.36 19.55
C THR A 662 1.34 -26.05 18.26
N ILE A 663 2.10 -24.95 18.23
CA ILE A 663 2.90 -24.54 17.07
C ILE A 663 4.00 -25.58 16.79
N HIS A 664 4.74 -26.04 17.82
CA HIS A 664 5.82 -27.02 17.67
C HIS A 664 5.29 -28.35 17.09
N ASN A 665 4.15 -28.82 17.57
CA ASN A 665 3.52 -30.05 17.06
C ASN A 665 3.11 -29.90 15.61
N ARG A 666 2.47 -28.78 15.23
CA ARG A 666 2.08 -28.51 13.83
C ARG A 666 3.30 -28.45 12.88
N LEU A 667 4.42 -27.89 13.35
CA LEU A 667 5.65 -27.81 12.55
C LEU A 667 6.25 -29.21 12.30
N ARG A 668 6.19 -30.12 13.30
CA ARG A 668 6.62 -31.52 13.15
C ARG A 668 5.76 -32.24 12.09
N ASP A 669 4.42 -32.13 12.23
CA ASP A 669 3.47 -32.72 11.29
C ASP A 669 3.70 -32.20 9.86
N LEU A 670 3.91 -30.88 9.72
CA LEU A 670 4.16 -30.25 8.42
C LEU A 670 5.45 -30.78 7.75
N GLY A 671 6.53 -30.91 8.53
CA GLY A 671 7.80 -31.46 8.05
C GLY A 671 7.61 -32.90 7.49
N ASP A 672 6.82 -33.70 8.19
CA ASP A 672 6.50 -35.08 7.76
C ASP A 672 5.56 -35.11 6.55
N GLU A 673 4.53 -34.26 6.51
CA GLU A 673 3.62 -34.13 5.36
C GLU A 673 4.38 -33.77 4.07
N MET A 674 5.34 -32.83 4.16
CA MET A 674 6.17 -32.42 3.01
C MET A 674 7.08 -33.56 2.50
N ARG A 675 7.77 -34.24 3.43
CA ARG A 675 8.68 -35.36 3.05
C ARG A 675 7.93 -36.55 2.46
N ASN A 676 6.70 -36.77 2.89
CA ASN A 676 5.82 -37.83 2.40
C ASN A 676 5.06 -37.47 1.10
N GLY A 677 5.31 -36.28 0.54
CA GLY A 677 4.71 -35.85 -0.72
C GLY A 677 3.19 -35.61 -0.66
N LYS A 678 2.63 -35.31 0.53
CA LYS A 678 1.19 -35.11 0.72
C LYS A 678 0.71 -33.69 0.34
N ILE A 679 1.64 -32.78 0.04
CA ILE A 679 1.34 -31.38 -0.25
C ILE A 679 1.23 -31.18 -1.77
N ASN A 680 0.17 -30.49 -2.21
CA ASN A 680 -0.07 -30.18 -3.62
C ASN A 680 1.00 -29.22 -4.17
N LEU A 681 1.38 -29.38 -5.45
CA LEU A 681 2.36 -28.53 -6.14
C LEU A 681 2.01 -27.03 -6.08
N GLU A 682 0.73 -26.72 -6.12
CA GLU A 682 0.24 -25.33 -6.04
C GLU A 682 0.66 -24.59 -4.73
N GLU A 683 0.81 -25.34 -3.64
CA GLU A 683 1.21 -24.78 -2.34
C GLU A 683 2.69 -24.34 -2.32
N TYR A 684 3.51 -24.88 -3.22
CA TYR A 684 4.93 -24.53 -3.34
C TYR A 684 5.18 -23.34 -4.29
N GLU A 685 4.18 -22.84 -5.01
CA GLU A 685 4.34 -21.72 -5.96
C GLU A 685 4.77 -20.43 -5.29
N ILE A 686 5.85 -19.83 -5.80
CA ILE A 686 6.38 -18.52 -5.41
C ILE A 686 6.05 -17.53 -6.54
N ASN A 687 5.39 -16.41 -6.23
CA ASN A 687 4.96 -15.43 -7.22
C ASN A 687 5.84 -14.20 -7.17
N ARG A 688 6.56 -13.90 -8.28
CA ARG A 688 7.36 -12.66 -8.38
C ARG A 688 7.05 -11.88 -9.66
N GLN A 689 6.92 -10.57 -9.52
CA GLN A 689 6.63 -9.66 -10.63
C GLN A 689 7.91 -9.11 -11.26
N LEU A 690 7.93 -9.04 -12.60
CA LEU A 690 9.03 -8.40 -13.34
C LEU A 690 8.91 -6.88 -13.21
N SER A 691 9.89 -6.25 -12.57
CA SER A 691 9.97 -4.79 -12.42
C SER A 691 10.58 -4.10 -13.65
N LYS A 692 11.32 -4.87 -14.49
CA LYS A 692 11.92 -4.43 -15.76
C LYS A 692 11.65 -5.49 -16.83
N ASP A 693 11.95 -5.18 -18.09
CA ASP A 693 11.95 -6.22 -19.11
C ASP A 693 13.08 -7.24 -18.83
N PRO A 694 12.86 -8.55 -19.08
CA PRO A 694 13.84 -9.59 -18.71
C PRO A 694 15.26 -9.34 -19.21
N SER A 695 15.43 -8.74 -20.39
CA SER A 695 16.72 -8.39 -20.98
C SER A 695 17.45 -7.25 -20.27
N ASP A 696 16.77 -6.44 -19.47
CA ASP A 696 17.31 -5.21 -18.84
C ASP A 696 17.83 -5.46 -17.41
N TYR A 697 17.82 -6.72 -16.94
CA TYR A 697 18.34 -7.09 -15.63
C TYR A 697 19.84 -7.40 -15.68
N SER A 698 20.63 -6.68 -14.90
CA SER A 698 22.08 -6.93 -14.73
C SER A 698 22.37 -8.25 -13.98
N ASP A 699 21.50 -8.62 -13.05
CA ASP A 699 21.68 -9.73 -12.12
C ASP A 699 20.70 -10.90 -12.41
N ALA A 700 20.42 -11.14 -13.69
CA ALA A 700 19.48 -12.16 -14.14
C ALA A 700 19.75 -13.56 -13.52
N LYS A 701 21.04 -13.94 -13.36
CA LYS A 701 21.47 -15.26 -12.85
C LYS A 701 21.06 -15.53 -11.38
N SER A 702 20.81 -14.49 -10.59
CA SER A 702 20.43 -14.62 -9.18
C SER A 702 18.91 -14.54 -8.95
N LEU A 703 18.12 -14.34 -10.02
CA LEU A 703 16.68 -14.10 -9.95
C LEU A 703 15.91 -15.18 -10.72
N PRO A 704 15.32 -16.17 -10.01
CA PRO A 704 14.63 -17.30 -10.67
C PRO A 704 13.59 -16.86 -11.70
N HIS A 705 12.72 -15.91 -11.35
CA HIS A 705 11.67 -15.42 -12.24
C HIS A 705 12.21 -14.76 -13.52
N VAL A 706 13.38 -14.10 -13.44
CA VAL A 706 14.04 -13.49 -14.62
C VAL A 706 14.62 -14.57 -15.53
N LEU A 707 15.28 -15.58 -14.94
CA LEU A 707 15.82 -16.74 -15.71
C LEU A 707 14.70 -17.48 -16.44
N ILE A 708 13.58 -17.73 -15.75
CA ILE A 708 12.39 -18.36 -16.33
C ILE A 708 11.86 -17.52 -17.49
N ALA A 709 11.73 -16.18 -17.28
CA ALA A 709 11.24 -15.27 -18.31
C ALA A 709 12.15 -15.27 -19.55
N LEU A 710 13.46 -15.29 -19.36
CA LEU A 710 14.45 -15.35 -20.46
C LEU A 710 14.35 -16.69 -21.19
N ARG A 711 14.28 -17.82 -20.46
CA ARG A 711 14.11 -19.17 -20.99
C ARG A 711 12.80 -19.26 -21.77
N PHE A 712 11.69 -18.82 -21.19
CA PHE A 712 10.37 -18.79 -21.82
C PHE A 712 10.38 -17.92 -23.09
N ASN A 713 10.95 -16.72 -23.03
CA ASN A 713 11.00 -15.79 -24.16
C ASN A 713 11.91 -16.27 -25.31
N SER A 714 12.90 -17.13 -25.03
CA SER A 714 13.76 -17.75 -26.04
C SER A 714 13.13 -18.98 -26.69
N SER A 715 12.35 -19.74 -25.93
CA SER A 715 11.69 -20.97 -26.41
C SER A 715 10.27 -20.70 -26.92
N SER A 716 9.56 -19.73 -26.30
CA SER A 716 8.16 -19.43 -26.63
C SER A 716 8.02 -18.56 -27.87
N THR A 717 7.09 -18.93 -28.68
CA THR A 717 6.73 -18.29 -29.93
C THR A 717 5.44 -17.48 -29.81
N GLY A 718 4.83 -17.52 -28.61
CA GLY A 718 3.60 -16.80 -28.27
C GLY A 718 3.85 -15.47 -27.54
N ARG A 719 3.05 -15.21 -26.54
CA ARG A 719 3.16 -14.03 -25.64
C ARG A 719 4.50 -14.05 -24.92
N LYS A 720 5.30 -13.03 -25.10
CA LYS A 720 6.56 -12.85 -24.37
C LYS A 720 6.27 -12.24 -22.98
N MET A 721 6.97 -12.74 -22.00
CA MET A 721 6.95 -12.17 -20.64
C MET A 721 7.63 -10.81 -20.66
N LYS A 722 6.95 -9.78 -20.15
CA LYS A 722 7.37 -8.38 -20.16
C LYS A 722 7.32 -7.79 -18.74
N ARG A 723 7.86 -6.60 -18.59
CA ARG A 723 7.72 -5.80 -17.37
C ARG A 723 6.25 -5.74 -16.91
N GLY A 724 6.01 -6.02 -15.63
CA GLY A 724 4.69 -6.01 -15.00
C GLY A 724 4.02 -7.37 -14.91
N ASP A 725 4.53 -8.39 -15.64
CA ASP A 725 4.01 -9.76 -15.56
C ASP A 725 4.48 -10.42 -14.26
N THR A 726 3.58 -11.20 -13.63
CA THR A 726 3.90 -12.01 -12.45
C THR A 726 4.21 -13.43 -12.91
N ILE A 727 5.30 -13.99 -12.42
CA ILE A 727 5.76 -15.34 -12.75
C ILE A 727 5.63 -16.21 -11.50
N ALA A 728 4.82 -17.26 -11.60
CA ALA A 728 4.69 -18.32 -10.60
C ALA A 728 5.72 -19.42 -10.92
N TYR A 729 6.53 -19.79 -9.94
CA TYR A 729 7.56 -20.81 -10.11
C TYR A 729 7.73 -21.67 -8.87
N ILE A 730 8.26 -22.87 -9.07
CA ILE A 730 8.59 -23.84 -8.01
C ILE A 730 10.09 -24.13 -8.11
N VAL A 731 10.76 -24.23 -6.96
CA VAL A 731 12.19 -24.60 -6.89
C VAL A 731 12.28 -26.11 -6.78
N CYS A 732 13.02 -26.71 -7.72
CA CYS A 732 13.15 -28.18 -7.83
C CYS A 732 14.59 -28.65 -7.72
N GLU A 733 14.76 -29.91 -7.37
CA GLU A 733 15.99 -30.67 -7.55
C GLU A 733 15.98 -31.19 -8.99
N ASP A 734 16.96 -30.79 -9.78
CA ASP A 734 17.09 -31.14 -11.21
C ASP A 734 18.35 -31.98 -11.51
N GLY A 735 19.02 -32.45 -10.44
CA GLY A 735 20.26 -33.21 -10.54
C GLY A 735 21.51 -32.39 -10.84
N THR A 736 21.38 -31.05 -11.02
CA THR A 736 22.53 -30.15 -11.23
C THR A 736 23.06 -29.60 -9.90
N GLN A 737 24.31 -29.14 -9.90
CA GLN A 737 24.93 -28.47 -8.75
C GLN A 737 24.65 -26.95 -8.74
N ASN A 738 23.70 -26.48 -9.55
CA ASN A 738 23.31 -25.08 -9.58
C ASN A 738 22.68 -24.62 -8.27
N SER A 739 22.79 -23.34 -7.94
CA SER A 739 22.13 -22.78 -6.75
C SER A 739 20.61 -22.91 -6.85
N ALA A 740 19.92 -23.00 -5.72
CA ALA A 740 18.44 -23.07 -5.67
C ALA A 740 17.78 -21.93 -6.47
N MET A 741 18.41 -20.76 -6.53
CA MET A 741 17.93 -19.59 -7.30
C MET A 741 17.98 -19.81 -8.82
N GLN A 742 18.69 -20.83 -9.31
CA GLN A 742 18.79 -21.16 -10.74
C GLN A 742 17.92 -22.37 -11.11
N ARG A 743 17.39 -23.08 -10.12
CA ARG A 743 16.57 -24.30 -10.28
C ARG A 743 15.07 -24.00 -10.15
N GLY A 744 14.63 -22.83 -10.65
CA GLY A 744 13.21 -22.47 -10.75
C GLY A 744 12.58 -22.97 -12.04
N TYR A 745 11.37 -23.56 -11.93
CA TYR A 745 10.61 -24.15 -13.05
C TYR A 745 9.13 -23.75 -12.96
N LEU A 746 8.47 -23.67 -14.12
CA LEU A 746 7.03 -23.48 -14.21
C LEU A 746 6.32 -24.80 -13.88
N ARG A 747 5.10 -24.72 -13.34
CA ARG A 747 4.30 -25.92 -12.99
C ARG A 747 4.10 -26.86 -14.18
N GLU A 748 3.92 -26.28 -15.39
CA GLU A 748 3.78 -27.06 -16.63
C GLU A 748 5.03 -27.86 -16.95
N GLU A 749 6.22 -27.32 -16.69
CA GLU A 749 7.51 -27.99 -16.90
C GLU A 749 7.66 -29.21 -15.97
N ILE A 750 7.17 -29.08 -14.71
CA ILE A 750 7.23 -30.15 -13.70
C ILE A 750 6.28 -31.29 -14.06
N ASN A 751 5.03 -30.96 -14.43
CA ASN A 751 4.02 -31.96 -14.82
C ASN A 751 4.42 -32.75 -16.09
N GLY A 752 5.24 -32.12 -16.95
CA GLY A 752 5.74 -32.75 -18.19
C GLY A 752 7.05 -33.53 -18.03
N SER A 753 7.64 -33.53 -16.81
CA SER A 753 8.96 -34.16 -16.58
C SER A 753 8.93 -35.07 -15.36
N SER A 754 9.41 -36.30 -15.52
CA SER A 754 9.55 -37.26 -14.40
C SER A 754 10.84 -37.06 -13.58
N THR A 755 11.73 -36.17 -14.01
CA THR A 755 13.06 -35.96 -13.37
C THR A 755 13.09 -34.78 -12.41
N LEU A 756 12.07 -33.87 -12.43
CA LEU A 756 12.02 -32.70 -11.59
C LEU A 756 11.23 -33.00 -10.31
N ILE A 757 11.89 -32.89 -9.16
CA ILE A 757 11.32 -33.15 -7.83
C ILE A 757 11.41 -31.85 -7.02
N VAL A 758 10.37 -31.52 -6.26
CA VAL A 758 10.35 -30.28 -5.40
C VAL A 758 11.49 -30.35 -4.38
N ASP A 759 12.27 -29.28 -4.26
CA ASP A 759 13.36 -29.16 -3.28
C ASP A 759 12.79 -28.84 -1.89
N ILE A 760 12.38 -29.87 -1.15
CA ILE A 760 11.74 -29.77 0.18
C ILE A 760 12.67 -29.05 1.16
N ASN A 761 13.98 -29.34 1.11
CA ASN A 761 14.96 -28.70 2.00
C ASN A 761 15.02 -27.18 1.80
N TYR A 762 14.97 -26.72 0.54
CA TYR A 762 14.88 -25.29 0.22
C TYR A 762 13.63 -24.67 0.86
N TYR A 763 12.46 -25.31 0.72
CA TYR A 763 11.20 -24.77 1.25
C TYR A 763 11.19 -24.73 2.78
N LEU A 764 11.65 -25.76 3.46
CA LEU A 764 11.74 -25.79 4.92
C LEU A 764 12.72 -24.72 5.42
N HIS A 765 13.89 -24.59 4.79
CA HIS A 765 14.99 -23.72 5.22
C HIS A 765 14.77 -22.25 4.86
N GLN A 766 14.29 -21.95 3.61
CA GLN A 766 14.24 -20.60 3.08
C GLN A 766 12.83 -20.00 3.04
N GLN A 767 11.77 -20.82 3.15
CA GLN A 767 10.39 -20.33 3.06
C GLN A 767 9.64 -20.46 4.39
N ILE A 768 9.69 -21.59 5.07
CA ILE A 768 8.89 -21.85 6.27
C ILE A 768 9.60 -21.34 7.55
N LEU A 769 10.83 -21.80 7.79
CA LEU A 769 11.57 -21.46 9.02
C LEU A 769 11.71 -19.94 9.23
N PRO A 770 12.07 -19.11 8.23
CA PRO A 770 12.18 -17.66 8.44
C PRO A 770 10.85 -16.98 8.78
N VAL A 771 9.74 -17.42 8.19
CA VAL A 771 8.41 -16.86 8.47
C VAL A 771 8.01 -17.14 9.92
N VAL A 772 8.11 -18.39 10.36
CA VAL A 772 7.73 -18.82 11.71
C VAL A 772 8.65 -18.19 12.76
N SER A 773 9.97 -18.21 12.53
CA SER A 773 10.97 -17.62 13.43
C SER A 773 10.72 -16.12 13.69
N ARG A 774 10.36 -15.35 12.66
CA ARG A 774 10.05 -13.91 12.79
C ARG A 774 8.74 -13.67 13.58
N LEU A 775 7.75 -14.53 13.42
CA LEU A 775 6.47 -14.41 14.15
C LEU A 775 6.65 -14.71 15.63
N LEU A 776 7.56 -15.63 15.98
CA LEU A 776 7.83 -16.04 17.35
C LEU A 776 8.97 -15.25 18.02
N GLU A 777 9.61 -14.30 17.31
CA GLU A 777 10.71 -13.45 17.84
C GLU A 777 10.37 -12.79 19.20
N PRO A 778 9.14 -12.33 19.48
CA PRO A 778 8.83 -11.75 20.79
C PRO A 778 8.57 -12.76 21.92
N PHE A 779 8.61 -14.05 21.64
CA PHE A 779 8.34 -15.10 22.64
C PHE A 779 9.65 -15.72 23.11
N ASP A 780 10.01 -15.53 24.39
CA ASP A 780 11.20 -16.14 25.01
C ASP A 780 11.07 -17.67 25.00
N GLY A 781 12.16 -18.39 24.80
CA GLY A 781 12.18 -19.85 24.74
C GLY A 781 11.94 -20.43 23.36
N THR A 782 11.81 -19.59 22.32
CA THR A 782 11.71 -20.03 20.93
C THR A 782 13.00 -19.70 20.18
N ASP A 783 13.95 -20.60 20.26
CA ASP A 783 15.22 -20.49 19.53
C ASP A 783 15.03 -20.99 18.07
N GLN A 784 15.68 -20.34 17.12
CA GLN A 784 15.70 -20.77 15.73
C GLN A 784 16.19 -22.21 15.55
N ALA A 785 17.10 -22.65 16.41
CA ALA A 785 17.60 -24.02 16.43
C ALA A 785 16.50 -25.02 16.81
N LEU A 786 15.66 -24.69 17.78
CA LEU A 786 14.51 -25.52 18.22
C LEU A 786 13.46 -25.62 17.10
N LEU A 787 13.12 -24.50 16.46
CA LEU A 787 12.18 -24.47 15.33
C LEU A 787 12.70 -25.28 14.12
N ALA A 788 14.01 -25.20 13.86
CA ALA A 788 14.67 -26.01 12.82
C ALA A 788 14.58 -27.51 13.16
N GLN A 789 14.79 -27.89 14.42
CA GLN A 789 14.65 -29.25 14.90
C GLN A 789 13.20 -29.76 14.76
N CYS A 790 12.20 -28.94 15.05
CA CYS A 790 10.77 -29.28 14.85
C CYS A 790 10.46 -29.57 13.39
N LEU A 791 11.11 -28.86 12.46
CA LEU A 791 10.96 -29.06 11.01
C LEU A 791 11.83 -30.22 10.48
N GLY A 792 12.59 -30.92 11.37
CA GLY A 792 13.50 -32.01 10.97
C GLY A 792 14.74 -31.53 10.23
N LEU A 793 15.15 -30.27 10.41
CA LEU A 793 16.37 -29.67 9.86
C LEU A 793 17.54 -29.82 10.84
N ASP A 794 18.77 -29.80 10.33
CA ASP A 794 19.98 -29.85 11.15
C ASP A 794 20.11 -28.58 12.01
N SER A 795 19.86 -28.73 13.32
CA SER A 795 19.87 -27.61 14.28
C SER A 795 21.27 -27.03 14.51
N SER A 796 22.34 -27.79 14.24
CA SER A 796 23.73 -27.37 14.46
C SER A 796 24.10 -26.13 13.65
N LYS A 797 23.52 -25.95 12.47
CA LYS A 797 23.73 -24.80 11.57
C LYS A 797 23.16 -23.49 12.14
N TYR A 798 22.29 -23.56 13.13
CA TYR A 798 21.60 -22.41 13.72
C TYR A 798 22.12 -22.05 15.12
N LYS A 799 22.89 -22.93 15.77
CA LYS A 799 23.46 -22.70 17.12
C LYS A 799 24.64 -21.72 17.11
N SER A 800 25.31 -21.48 15.97
CA SER A 800 26.57 -20.73 15.92
C SER A 800 26.39 -19.23 15.72
N ARG A 801 25.17 -18.72 15.56
CA ARG A 801 24.90 -17.27 15.31
C ARG A 801 24.62 -16.43 16.56
N GLN A 802 24.32 -17.04 17.70
CA GLN A 802 24.10 -16.30 18.96
C GLN A 802 25.39 -15.83 19.66
N GLY A 803 26.55 -16.33 19.26
CA GLY A 803 27.84 -15.99 19.88
C GLY A 803 28.61 -14.82 19.24
N ARG A 804 28.06 -14.15 18.22
CA ARG A 804 28.72 -13.03 17.56
C ARG A 804 27.94 -11.72 17.68
N SER A 805 27.54 -11.38 18.89
CA SER A 805 27.12 -10.03 19.21
C SER A 805 28.20 -9.41 20.12
N TYR A 806 29.04 -8.60 19.49
CA TYR A 806 29.99 -7.70 20.12
C TYR A 806 30.83 -8.27 21.28
N GLY A 807 31.80 -9.15 20.95
CA GLY A 807 32.90 -9.47 21.85
C GLY A 807 34.13 -8.65 21.46
N ILE A 808 34.37 -7.56 22.16
CA ILE A 808 35.74 -7.03 22.29
C ILE A 808 36.49 -8.08 23.09
N LYS A 809 37.48 -8.73 22.50
CA LYS A 809 38.39 -9.61 23.22
C LYS A 809 39.25 -8.78 24.17
N ASP A 810 38.89 -8.74 25.43
CA ASP A 810 39.86 -8.46 26.47
C ASP A 810 40.38 -9.79 27.03
N GLU A 811 41.53 -10.20 26.55
CA GLU A 811 42.30 -11.25 27.17
C GLU A 811 42.91 -10.65 28.44
N ASN A 812 42.65 -11.26 29.56
CA ASN A 812 43.12 -11.06 30.94
C ASN A 812 42.09 -10.36 31.83
N ASN A 813 41.23 -11.21 32.38
CA ASN A 813 40.89 -11.22 33.80
C ASN A 813 39.85 -12.33 34.03
N GLN A 814 40.37 -13.47 34.35
CA GLN A 814 39.60 -14.60 34.88
C GLN A 814 39.63 -14.47 36.41
N GLU A 815 38.72 -13.66 36.93
CA GLU A 815 38.42 -13.65 38.38
C GLU A 815 36.91 -13.52 38.60
N ASN A 816 36.35 -14.60 39.08
CA ASN A 816 35.13 -14.73 39.87
C ASN A 816 33.92 -13.81 39.55
N LEU A 817 32.99 -14.33 38.74
CA LEU A 817 31.63 -13.76 38.54
C LEU A 817 30.54 -14.74 39.04
N ASP A 818 30.77 -15.42 40.15
CA ASP A 818 29.80 -16.41 40.64
C ASP A 818 29.30 -16.15 42.09
N ASP A 819 29.39 -14.93 42.63
CA ASP A 819 28.91 -14.67 44.00
C ASP A 819 28.16 -13.36 44.25
N ASP A 820 27.46 -12.76 43.23
CA ASP A 820 26.73 -11.50 43.50
C ASP A 820 25.20 -11.59 43.39
N ASP A 821 24.61 -12.79 43.44
CA ASP A 821 23.14 -12.91 43.32
C ASP A 821 22.39 -12.93 44.67
N GLN A 822 23.05 -12.63 45.78
CA GLN A 822 22.36 -12.51 47.07
C GLN A 822 22.77 -11.25 47.84
N ILE A 823 22.64 -10.06 47.23
CA ILE A 823 22.58 -8.83 48.01
C ILE A 823 21.12 -8.68 48.45
N GLU A 824 20.88 -8.90 49.73
CA GLU A 824 19.60 -8.58 50.36
C GLU A 824 19.33 -7.07 50.20
N ASN A 825 18.41 -6.73 49.30
CA ASN A 825 18.12 -5.34 48.86
C ASN A 825 17.36 -4.51 49.90
N GLU A 826 17.17 -4.98 51.11
CA GLU A 826 16.30 -4.34 52.11
C GLU A 826 16.83 -3.01 52.67
N GLY A 827 18.13 -2.73 52.57
CA GLY A 827 18.69 -1.45 53.02
C GLY A 827 19.14 -0.47 51.91
N PHE A 828 19.21 -0.95 50.68
CA PHE A 828 19.81 -0.19 49.58
C PHE A 828 18.98 1.05 49.17
N PHE A 829 17.67 0.92 49.28
CA PHE A 829 16.73 2.02 48.95
C PHE A 829 16.00 2.58 50.19
N ALA A 830 16.61 2.47 51.39
CA ALA A 830 16.10 3.08 52.63
C ALA A 830 16.06 4.63 52.49
N GLU A 831 15.09 5.26 53.14
CA GLU A 831 14.94 6.72 53.11
C GLU A 831 16.23 7.43 53.59
N GLY A 832 16.73 8.35 52.75
CA GLY A 832 17.98 9.07 53.03
C GLY A 832 19.25 8.42 52.47
N SER A 833 19.17 7.23 51.84
CA SER A 833 20.35 6.57 51.23
C SER A 833 20.89 7.35 50.03
N GLU A 834 22.20 7.31 49.81
CA GLU A 834 22.84 7.96 48.63
C GLU A 834 22.35 7.42 47.29
N ALA A 835 21.92 6.15 47.27
CA ALA A 835 21.37 5.51 46.07
C ALA A 835 20.07 6.22 45.60
N LEU A 836 19.22 6.66 46.53
CA LEU A 836 17.99 7.38 46.21
C LEU A 836 18.23 8.76 45.57
N LYS A 837 19.35 9.40 45.90
CA LYS A 837 19.70 10.71 45.31
C LYS A 837 20.00 10.62 43.80
N GLN A 838 20.35 9.46 43.34
CA GLN A 838 20.66 9.18 41.93
C GLN A 838 19.46 8.70 41.10
N UNK A 839 18.27 8.18 41.57
CA UNK A 839 17.23 7.72 40.90
C UNK A 839 16.32 8.80 40.70
N ASP A 840 15.78 8.76 39.60
CA ASP A 840 14.65 9.67 39.33
C ASP A 840 13.45 9.14 40.16
N PRO A 841 12.79 9.97 40.99
CA PRO A 841 11.64 9.52 41.78
C PRO A 841 10.46 9.17 40.89
N PHE A 842 9.57 8.29 41.33
CA PHE A 842 8.36 7.97 40.59
C PHE A 842 7.36 9.11 40.70
N VAL A 843 7.01 9.72 39.61
CA VAL A 843 6.09 10.89 39.54
C VAL A 843 4.75 10.47 38.97
N PHE A 844 3.66 10.62 39.75
CA PHE A 844 2.30 10.28 39.34
C PHE A 844 1.37 11.50 39.43
N PRO A 845 0.90 12.06 38.30
CA PRO A 845 -0.12 13.12 38.38
C PRO A 845 -1.47 12.53 38.78
N CYS A 846 -2.07 13.08 39.79
CA CYS A 846 -3.39 12.64 40.26
C CYS A 846 -4.44 12.92 39.17
N PRO A 847 -5.24 11.94 38.74
CA PRO A 847 -6.24 12.14 37.68
C PRO A 847 -7.44 13.01 38.11
N LYS A 848 -7.59 13.31 39.41
CA LYS A 848 -8.71 14.12 39.95
C LYS A 848 -8.33 15.58 40.17
N CYS A 849 -7.14 15.87 40.71
CA CYS A 849 -6.70 17.24 41.07
C CYS A 849 -5.41 17.69 40.37
N GLU A 850 -4.84 16.84 39.50
CA GLU A 850 -3.62 17.06 38.70
C GLU A 850 -2.34 17.29 39.53
N THR A 851 -2.40 17.23 40.84
CA THR A 851 -1.23 17.38 41.76
C THR A 851 -0.21 16.29 41.41
N LEU A 852 1.06 16.65 41.30
CA LEU A 852 2.16 15.72 41.06
C LEU A 852 2.56 15.03 42.39
N ASN A 853 2.31 13.73 42.49
CA ASN A 853 2.74 12.91 43.58
C ASN A 853 4.16 12.36 43.29
N PHE A 854 5.11 12.60 44.18
CA PHE A 854 6.51 12.15 44.05
C PHE A 854 6.74 11.02 45.08
N TRP A 855 7.01 9.81 44.59
CA TRP A 855 7.19 8.64 45.43
C TRP A 855 8.63 8.14 45.31
N SER A 856 9.33 8.14 46.42
CA SER A 856 10.69 7.61 46.55
C SER A 856 10.75 6.32 47.43
N THR A 857 9.75 6.13 48.28
CA THR A 857 9.64 4.95 49.16
C THR A 857 8.20 4.42 49.11
N PRO A 858 7.99 3.11 49.30
CA PRO A 858 6.66 2.49 49.31
C PRO A 858 5.92 2.69 50.63
N ILE A 859 6.64 3.06 51.72
CA ILE A 859 6.12 3.30 53.07
C ILE A 859 6.73 4.60 53.56
N VAL A 860 5.90 5.45 54.14
CA VAL A 860 6.30 6.73 54.75
C VAL A 860 5.89 6.65 56.23
N PHE A 861 6.75 7.13 57.13
CA PHE A 861 6.49 7.23 58.56
C PHE A 861 6.17 8.66 58.93
N ASN A 862 5.08 8.85 59.70
CA ASN A 862 4.73 10.13 60.27
C ASN A 862 5.57 10.39 61.53
N GLU A 863 5.51 11.63 62.04
CA GLU A 863 6.18 12.03 63.30
C GLU A 863 5.73 11.17 64.49
N ASP A 864 4.51 10.65 64.43
CA ASP A 864 3.91 9.80 65.45
C ASP A 864 4.30 8.30 65.30
N LYS A 865 5.26 7.97 64.46
CA LYS A 865 5.70 6.63 64.11
C LYS A 865 4.63 5.72 63.47
N THR A 866 3.50 6.26 63.08
CA THR A 866 2.53 5.51 62.29
C THR A 866 3.00 5.45 60.81
N CYS A 867 2.88 4.28 60.20
CA CYS A 867 3.29 4.11 58.80
C CYS A 867 2.06 4.05 57.88
N PHE A 868 2.24 4.60 56.69
CA PHE A 868 1.21 4.55 55.65
C PHE A 868 1.88 4.43 54.28
N SER A 869 1.13 3.87 53.33
CA SER A 869 1.60 3.77 51.94
C SER A 869 1.13 5.01 51.13
N PRO A 870 2.05 5.72 50.49
CA PRO A 870 1.69 6.88 49.66
C PRO A 870 0.80 6.52 48.43
N PHE A 871 0.67 5.24 48.13
CA PHE A 871 -0.24 4.76 47.08
C PHE A 871 -1.72 4.81 47.49
N LEU A 872 -2.03 4.95 48.78
CA LEU A 872 -3.39 4.96 49.32
C LEU A 872 -4.02 6.37 49.33
N ARG A 873 -3.22 7.46 49.18
CA ARG A 873 -3.73 8.82 49.31
C ARG A 873 -2.94 9.79 48.41
N CYS A 874 -3.66 10.69 47.72
CA CYS A 874 -3.04 11.80 47.02
C CYS A 874 -2.33 12.74 48.05
N THR A 875 -1.18 13.32 47.67
CA THR A 875 -0.44 14.28 48.48
C THR A 875 -1.22 15.58 48.73
N ASN A 876 -2.19 15.90 47.90
CA ASN A 876 -3.11 17.03 48.13
C ASN A 876 -4.15 16.61 49.18
N ALA A 877 -4.09 17.21 50.37
CA ALA A 877 -4.92 16.87 51.53
C ALA A 877 -6.45 17.03 51.27
N ILE A 878 -6.84 17.91 50.35
CA ILE A 878 -8.25 18.12 49.98
C ILE A 878 -8.78 17.05 48.99
N CYS A 879 -7.85 16.33 48.33
CA CYS A 879 -8.22 15.38 47.28
C CYS A 879 -8.51 14.00 47.90
N SER A 880 -9.71 13.48 47.67
CA SER A 880 -10.15 12.15 48.14
C SER A 880 -9.73 10.99 47.23
N SER A 881 -8.95 11.26 46.19
CA SER A 881 -8.53 10.25 45.21
C SER A 881 -7.49 9.30 45.84
N GLN A 882 -7.70 7.98 45.60
CA GLN A 882 -6.72 6.95 45.95
C GLN A 882 -5.98 6.56 44.65
N PRO A 883 -4.65 6.73 44.57
CA PRO A 883 -3.91 6.33 43.35
C PRO A 883 -4.13 4.89 42.94
N LEU A 884 -4.29 3.94 43.89
CA LEU A 884 -4.54 2.53 43.60
C LEU A 884 -5.86 2.25 42.87
N ASP A 885 -6.86 3.15 42.97
CA ASP A 885 -8.10 3.04 42.20
C ASP A 885 -7.86 3.24 40.67
N HIS A 886 -6.68 3.75 40.29
CA HIS A 886 -6.30 4.06 38.93
C HIS A 886 -5.16 3.18 38.43
N LEU A 887 -5.22 1.87 38.67
CA LEU A 887 -4.18 0.90 38.30
C LEU A 887 -3.73 0.96 36.84
N PRO A 888 -4.65 1.10 35.83
CA PRO A 888 -4.19 1.23 34.45
C PRO A 888 -3.29 2.46 34.23
N LEU A 889 -3.60 3.59 34.85
CA LEU A 889 -2.78 4.81 34.76
C LEU A 889 -1.43 4.64 35.44
N LEU A 890 -1.40 3.98 36.62
CA LEU A 890 -0.16 3.68 37.31
C LEU A 890 0.76 2.78 36.48
N ARG A 891 0.20 1.72 35.88
CA ARG A 891 0.95 0.81 35.00
C ARG A 891 1.51 1.56 33.78
N ASN A 892 0.69 2.37 33.14
CA ASN A 892 1.14 3.20 31.99
C ASN A 892 2.26 4.16 32.41
N ARG A 893 2.11 4.81 33.56
CA ARG A 893 3.13 5.74 34.08
C ARG A 893 4.45 5.03 34.38
N LEU A 894 4.38 3.85 35.01
CA LEU A 894 5.55 3.01 35.26
C LEU A 894 6.25 2.64 33.95
N THR A 895 5.50 2.17 32.95
CA THR A 895 6.03 1.84 31.61
C THR A 895 6.72 3.04 30.96
N LEU A 896 6.11 4.23 31.05
CA LEU A 896 6.69 5.46 30.50
C LEU A 896 8.02 5.83 31.19
N MET A 897 8.10 5.66 32.51
CA MET A 897 9.32 5.96 33.26
C MET A 897 10.44 4.96 32.96
N MET A 898 10.11 3.67 32.88
CA MET A 898 11.07 2.63 32.46
C MET A 898 11.62 2.94 31.05
N ASN A 899 10.73 3.23 30.11
CA ASN A 899 11.12 3.57 28.73
C ASN A 899 11.94 4.88 28.66
N LYS A 900 11.67 5.86 29.53
CA LYS A 900 12.48 7.08 29.65
C LYS A 900 13.92 6.76 30.06
N ALA A 901 14.11 5.91 31.08
CA ALA A 901 15.43 5.48 31.55
C ALA A 901 16.18 4.68 30.47
N ILE A 902 15.50 3.70 29.85
CA ILE A 902 16.06 2.89 28.76
C ILE A 902 16.49 3.78 27.59
N ARG A 903 15.63 4.73 27.18
CA ARG A 903 15.93 5.69 26.10
C ARG A 903 17.14 6.57 26.44
N ARG A 904 17.22 7.07 27.68
CA ARG A 904 18.35 7.87 28.15
C ARG A 904 19.66 7.10 28.02
N TYR A 905 19.69 5.83 28.38
CA TYR A 905 20.84 4.92 28.22
C TYR A 905 21.24 4.78 26.74
N TYR A 906 20.28 4.49 25.86
CA TYR A 906 20.57 4.29 24.44
C TYR A 906 20.90 5.58 23.68
N GLN A 907 20.60 6.76 24.23
CA GLN A 907 21.05 8.05 23.67
C GLN A 907 22.56 8.23 23.79
N ASN A 908 23.16 7.56 24.75
CA ASN A 908 24.63 7.49 24.95
C ASN A 908 25.31 8.87 24.95
N TRP A 909 24.73 9.81 25.73
CA TRP A 909 25.36 11.12 25.93
C TRP A 909 26.66 10.98 26.71
N LEU A 910 27.71 11.66 26.24
CA LEU A 910 29.01 11.79 26.89
C LEU A 910 29.12 13.21 27.49
N ARG A 911 29.64 13.31 28.69
CA ARG A 911 29.95 14.59 29.33
C ARG A 911 31.41 14.61 29.79
N CYS A 912 31.95 15.81 29.94
CA CYS A 912 33.29 15.98 30.51
C CYS A 912 33.29 15.48 31.96
N GLU A 913 34.32 14.79 32.36
CA GLU A 913 34.55 14.35 33.75
C GLU A 913 34.75 15.50 34.71
N ASP A 914 35.33 16.62 34.20
CA ASP A 914 35.55 17.84 34.94
C ASP A 914 34.29 18.71 34.99
N ASP A 915 33.66 18.79 36.14
CA ASP A 915 32.43 19.56 36.39
C ASP A 915 32.61 21.08 36.19
N THR A 916 33.84 21.56 36.16
CA THR A 916 34.15 22.97 35.89
C THR A 916 34.23 23.27 34.37
N CYS A 917 34.22 22.26 33.55
CA CYS A 917 34.30 22.37 32.08
C CYS A 917 32.90 22.68 31.46
N CYS A 918 32.22 23.70 31.94
CA CYS A 918 31.04 24.33 31.31
C CYS A 918 30.02 23.35 30.65
N ALA A 919 29.75 22.22 31.30
CA ALA A 919 28.73 21.24 30.90
C ALA A 919 28.84 20.77 29.43
N PHE A 920 30.05 20.63 28.89
CA PHE A 920 30.24 20.08 27.52
C PHE A 920 29.64 18.68 27.40
N ARG A 921 28.70 18.53 26.49
CA ARG A 921 28.01 17.29 26.20
C ARG A 921 28.08 16.97 24.71
N THR A 922 28.32 15.73 24.34
CA THR A 922 28.38 15.28 22.95
C THR A 922 27.85 13.86 22.81
N ARG A 923 27.41 13.51 21.61
CA ARG A 923 27.10 12.11 21.23
C ARG A 923 28.14 11.60 20.22
N GLN A 924 29.08 12.44 19.82
CA GLN A 924 30.13 12.10 18.87
C GLN A 924 31.43 11.84 19.63
N LEU A 925 32.04 10.69 19.37
CA LEU A 925 33.36 10.39 19.90
C LEU A 925 34.39 11.25 19.19
N PRO A 926 35.25 11.98 19.93
CA PRO A 926 36.32 12.76 19.30
C PRO A 926 37.34 11.85 18.61
N LEU A 927 37.94 12.38 17.54
CA LEU A 927 38.95 11.63 16.79
C LEU A 927 40.26 11.45 17.58
N THR A 928 40.47 12.31 18.57
CA THR A 928 41.66 12.23 19.43
C THR A 928 41.47 11.27 20.57
N VAL A 929 42.30 10.24 20.63
CA VAL A 929 42.30 9.24 21.69
C VAL A 929 43.67 9.30 22.37
N LEU A 930 43.72 9.70 23.65
CA LEU A 930 44.91 9.70 24.47
C LEU A 930 44.80 8.51 25.47
N GLN A 931 45.81 7.64 25.47
CA GLN A 931 45.89 6.52 26.40
C GLN A 931 44.61 5.64 26.47
N LYS A 932 44.02 5.37 25.28
CA LYS A 932 42.78 4.58 25.13
C LYS A 932 41.49 5.25 25.73
N LYS A 933 41.56 6.55 26.04
CA LYS A 933 40.43 7.33 26.52
C LYS A 933 40.12 8.49 25.60
N HIS A 934 38.87 8.88 25.52
CA HIS A 934 38.40 9.99 24.70
C HIS A 934 38.49 11.32 25.47
N THR A 935 39.37 12.18 25.08
CA THR A 935 39.59 13.48 25.75
C THR A 935 38.51 14.50 25.36
N CYS A 936 38.07 15.30 26.32
CA CYS A 936 37.10 16.37 26.09
C CYS A 936 37.66 17.41 25.09
N THR A 937 36.94 17.71 24.04
CA THR A 937 37.32 18.67 23.00
C THR A 937 37.22 20.13 23.46
N SER A 938 36.49 20.39 24.56
CA SER A 938 36.37 21.75 25.10
C SER A 938 37.52 22.16 26.00
N CYS A 939 37.89 21.30 26.96
CA CYS A 939 39.02 21.63 27.90
C CYS A 939 40.33 21.01 27.45
N GLY A 940 40.35 19.97 26.64
CA GLY A 940 41.54 19.29 26.18
C GLY A 940 42.33 18.52 27.23
N LYS A 941 41.80 18.37 28.45
CA LYS A 941 42.49 17.81 29.62
C LYS A 941 41.81 16.56 30.20
N SER A 942 40.52 16.62 30.43
CA SER A 942 39.74 15.59 31.14
C SER A 942 39.07 14.61 30.16
N ASP A 943 38.72 13.42 30.62
CA ASP A 943 38.09 12.41 29.83
C ASP A 943 36.59 12.67 29.63
N LEU A 944 36.02 12.13 28.57
CA LEU A 944 34.59 12.05 28.34
C LEU A 944 34.03 10.77 28.96
N ILE A 945 33.11 10.92 29.89
CA ILE A 945 32.43 9.81 30.56
C ILE A 945 30.96 9.73 30.10
N THR A 946 30.40 8.52 30.08
CA THR A 946 28.97 8.33 29.76
C THR A 946 28.10 8.96 30.84
N GLU A 947 27.16 9.83 30.44
CA GLU A 947 26.26 10.56 31.36
C GLU A 947 25.29 9.63 32.10
N PHE A 948 24.87 8.55 31.44
CA PHE A 948 23.92 7.57 32.02
C PHE A 948 24.33 6.18 31.53
N ASP A 949 25.08 5.48 32.38
CA ASP A 949 25.69 4.19 32.05
C ASP A 949 24.77 3.01 32.37
N ALA A 950 25.22 1.78 32.09
CA ALA A 950 24.48 0.53 32.37
C ALA A 950 24.17 0.32 33.84
N ARG A 951 25.11 0.73 34.73
CA ARG A 951 24.94 0.63 36.20
C ARG A 951 23.80 1.56 36.65
N GLN A 952 23.77 2.80 36.17
CA GLN A 952 22.73 3.79 36.48
C GLN A 952 21.36 3.33 35.93
N LEU A 953 21.32 2.74 34.76
CA LEU A 953 20.08 2.16 34.20
C LEU A 953 19.59 1.02 35.09
N ASN A 954 20.47 0.08 35.46
CA ASN A 954 20.12 -1.04 36.32
C ASN A 954 19.60 -0.54 37.69
N LEU A 955 20.29 0.40 38.31
CA LEU A 955 19.88 1.04 39.56
C LEU A 955 18.46 1.64 39.47
N GLN A 956 18.18 2.38 38.39
CA GLN A 956 16.87 3.01 38.18
C GLN A 956 15.76 1.95 38.00
N LEU A 957 16.04 0.87 37.28
CA LEU A 957 15.07 -0.22 37.06
C LEU A 957 14.82 -1.01 38.35
N GLN A 958 15.88 -1.29 39.14
CA GLN A 958 15.78 -1.93 40.44
C GLN A 958 14.98 -1.07 41.43
N PHE A 959 15.21 0.24 41.44
CA PHE A 959 14.42 1.18 42.25
C PHE A 959 12.93 1.10 41.91
N LEU A 960 12.57 1.12 40.61
CA LEU A 960 11.17 1.01 40.20
C LEU A 960 10.57 -0.36 40.56
N LYS A 961 11.36 -1.44 40.46
CA LYS A 961 10.95 -2.78 40.89
C LYS A 961 10.69 -2.78 42.42
N HIS A 962 11.63 -2.25 43.21
CA HIS A 962 11.51 -2.11 44.64
C HIS A 962 10.24 -1.36 45.08
N LEU A 963 9.98 -0.20 44.46
CA LEU A 963 8.82 0.65 44.75
C LEU A 963 7.47 -0.08 44.59
N PHE A 964 7.36 -1.06 43.70
CA PHE A 964 6.12 -1.77 43.37
C PHE A 964 6.12 -3.25 43.78
N HIS A 965 7.11 -3.70 44.59
CA HIS A 965 7.21 -5.10 45.04
C HIS A 965 6.46 -5.31 46.38
N PHE A 966 5.12 -5.24 46.32
CA PHE A 966 4.26 -5.24 47.50
C PHE A 966 4.36 -6.49 48.38
N ASP A 967 4.68 -7.66 47.81
CA ASP A 967 4.82 -8.91 48.57
C ASP A 967 6.03 -8.90 49.52
N ALA A 968 7.13 -8.28 49.10
CA ALA A 968 8.30 -8.10 49.97
C ALA A 968 7.97 -7.18 51.16
N TYR A 969 7.17 -6.15 50.95
CA TYR A 969 6.76 -5.24 52.02
C TYR A 969 5.83 -5.89 53.03
N LYS A 970 4.93 -6.71 52.55
CA LYS A 970 4.02 -7.49 53.40
C LYS A 970 4.82 -8.39 54.38
N GLN A 971 5.91 -9.00 53.92
CA GLN A 971 6.81 -9.80 54.73
C GLN A 971 7.59 -8.93 55.74
N SER A 972 8.07 -7.75 55.35
CA SER A 972 8.79 -6.81 56.19
C SER A 972 7.89 -6.22 57.28
N LEU A 973 6.66 -5.83 56.93
CA LEU A 973 5.66 -5.34 57.91
C LEU A 973 5.26 -6.41 58.90
N ASN A 974 5.19 -7.66 58.52
CA ASN A 974 4.93 -8.78 59.43
C ASN A 974 6.08 -9.05 60.40
N ARG A 975 7.33 -8.66 60.06
CA ARG A 975 8.50 -8.75 60.95
C ARG A 975 8.58 -7.61 61.97
N ILE A 976 8.02 -6.43 61.61
CA ILE A 976 7.91 -5.30 62.54
C ILE A 976 6.66 -5.55 63.37
N LYS A 977 6.79 -6.29 64.44
CA LYS A 977 5.76 -6.39 65.47
C LYS A 977 5.58 -5.01 66.09
N LEU A 978 4.42 -4.45 65.87
CA LEU A 978 3.95 -3.30 66.60
C LEU A 978 3.74 -3.72 68.05
N ASP A 979 4.64 -3.36 68.95
CA ASP A 979 4.40 -3.36 70.39
C ASP A 979 3.48 -2.21 70.74
#